data_0377e5b273bd492e93121ad878e5639e
#
_entry.id   0377e5b273bd492e93121ad878e5639e
#
_cell.length_a   1.000
_cell.length_b   1.000
_cell.length_c   1.000
_cell.angle_alpha   90.00
_cell.angle_beta   90.00
_cell.angle_gamma   90.00
#
_symmetry.space_group_name_H-M   'P 1'
#
loop_
_entity.id
_entity.type
_entity.pdbx_description
1 polymer ?
#
loop_
_entity_poly.entity_id
_entity_poly.type
_entity_poly.pdbx_seq_one_letter_code
_entity_poly.pdbx_strand_id
1 'polypeptide(L)'
;VACFGCLLGTTARQTGVAVEEFRPLSFREDVRSLLFRLLLSVVSEREPALAAVLTGAVPLDALPEEQRIGALQATGIWFQLVTIANELLAMRSRRELEQMGGADEVVGSFSKVVGEIAAAGYPAEDIQATLDNLCVGPTMTAHPTEAKRVTVLEIHRRIYRKLTELEQRRWAPRERDQHISDLQSEIELLWMSGELRLERPSVEREIAWGLHFFREVIFEATPKLYTAAQEALARHYPEYDLKVPSFMRYASWIGGDRDGNPNVTAQITDYALNECRQAIIGWYIQQVRRLVTVLSVSANVVDIPDDFGKALARALHRTGCASEIVARNPDEPLRQFAAAMLARLQAMCGEASAKPYARADAFRADLRDLENVLVQLGGNRAAGRFVRPLRQQVESFGFRTVSLDIRQNSTVVNRVLAELFRDADGTEAPAPDTPQWTARIRSALHSGEQLSADRTSLSDEAQELLDLFDVIREASSDPNGGAIGAFILSMTRSSDDLLAVYVLAQYAGLAPTLDGSGTINLRVVPLFETIADLRAAPEILDQLLGVSIVRRSVRDFGNRQEVMLGYSDSNKDGGFLASNWELNKAQRRITALSQKRNVKISFFHGRGGSVSRGGAPTGRAIAAQPAGTIGGVMRVTEQGEVVSSKFANRGTGLYQLEILAASVFAHSVKSRNELELRDTPEFSEALEALTGMSQASYSGLIREPGFIDYFNQASPVEELSLLKIGSRPARRFGARDIADLRAIPWVFAWSQNRHLITNWYGIGSALNSFVNVRGEVGLDLLRQMFERSRFFRLIVDEVDKGLYQSDMDIGHLYAGLVQDHEVGERIYGKIAAECALTRKMISQINGGLELSERFPAFKRHFDRIRPQMDSIHRLQVQLLREVRARDGNSASPKRAVNALLLSINCISAGLGWTG
;
A
#
# COMPACT_ATOMS: atom_id res chain seq x y z
N VAL A 1 -11.23 2.34 -5.70
CA VAL A 1 -12.61 2.16 -6.20
C VAL A 1 -13.07 0.72 -6.00
N ALA A 2 -12.24 -0.27 -6.28
CA ALA A 2 -12.56 -1.67 -6.03
C ALA A 2 -12.79 -2.03 -4.54
N CYS A 3 -12.25 -1.25 -3.59
CA CYS A 3 -12.40 -1.50 -2.15
C CYS A 3 -13.77 -1.13 -1.56
N PHE A 4 -14.52 -0.23 -2.20
CA PHE A 4 -15.74 0.32 -1.62
C PHE A 4 -17.03 -0.46 -1.96
N GLY A 5 -17.04 -1.21 -3.03
CA GLY A 5 -18.26 -1.87 -3.51
C GLY A 5 -18.67 -3.16 -2.79
N CYS A 6 -17.75 -3.78 -2.05
CA CYS A 6 -17.96 -5.14 -1.55
C CYS A 6 -18.62 -5.26 -0.17
N LEU A 7 -18.90 -4.14 0.52
CA LEU A 7 -19.31 -4.18 1.93
C LEU A 7 -20.83 -4.19 2.18
N LEU A 8 -21.66 -3.97 1.14
CA LEU A 8 -23.10 -3.83 1.32
C LEU A 8 -23.95 -5.08 0.95
N GLY A 9 -23.33 -6.21 0.65
CA GLY A 9 -24.01 -7.34 0.00
C GLY A 9 -24.57 -8.46 0.88
N THR A 10 -24.37 -8.50 2.18
CA THR A 10 -24.66 -9.75 2.93
C THR A 10 -25.70 -9.69 4.07
N THR A 11 -26.29 -8.55 4.40
CA THR A 11 -27.25 -8.46 5.52
C THR A 11 -28.68 -8.02 5.17
N ALA A 12 -28.97 -7.75 3.90
CA ALA A 12 -30.29 -7.21 3.51
C ALA A 12 -31.41 -8.27 3.31
N ARG A 13 -31.21 -9.54 3.63
CA ARG A 13 -32.24 -10.58 3.41
C ARG A 13 -33.13 -10.95 4.61
N GLN A 14 -32.98 -10.33 5.76
CA GLN A 14 -33.81 -10.69 6.93
C GLN A 14 -34.76 -9.61 7.48
N THR A 15 -34.74 -8.42 6.95
CA THR A 15 -35.77 -7.42 7.31
C THR A 15 -36.32 -6.80 6.03
N GLY A 16 -37.54 -7.20 5.66
CA GLY A 16 -38.27 -6.69 4.51
C GLY A 16 -38.76 -5.25 4.69
N VAL A 17 -37.83 -4.30 4.89
CA VAL A 17 -38.10 -2.87 4.84
C VAL A 17 -37.42 -2.32 3.59
N ALA A 18 -38.23 -1.87 2.65
CA ALA A 18 -37.78 -1.26 1.43
C ALA A 18 -36.89 -0.04 1.73
N VAL A 19 -35.63 -0.10 1.26
CA VAL A 19 -34.60 0.97 1.41
C VAL A 19 -34.94 2.24 0.59
N GLU A 20 -36.14 2.32 0.02
CA GLU A 20 -36.50 3.43 -0.88
C GLU A 20 -37.10 4.67 -0.20
N GLU A 21 -37.47 4.68 1.08
CA GLU A 21 -38.26 5.77 1.67
C GLU A 21 -37.52 6.80 2.52
N PHE A 22 -36.21 6.69 2.74
CA PHE A 22 -35.46 7.72 3.51
C PHE A 22 -34.43 8.45 2.65
N ARG A 23 -34.90 9.23 1.67
CA ARG A 23 -34.06 10.26 1.02
C ARG A 23 -34.13 11.55 1.84
N PRO A 24 -33.00 12.09 2.33
CA PRO A 24 -32.97 13.43 2.91
C PRO A 24 -33.38 14.42 1.81
N LEU A 25 -34.42 15.20 2.09
CA LEU A 25 -35.12 16.10 1.16
C LEU A 25 -34.32 17.30 0.62
N SER A 26 -32.97 17.34 0.73
CA SER A 26 -32.21 18.57 0.43
C SER A 26 -31.11 18.47 -0.63
N PHE A 27 -30.77 17.27 -1.14
CA PHE A 27 -29.84 17.13 -2.27
C PHE A 27 -30.53 16.32 -3.36
N ARG A 28 -31.40 16.98 -4.12
CA ARG A 28 -32.16 16.35 -5.22
C ARG A 28 -31.30 15.96 -6.41
N GLU A 29 -30.03 16.33 -6.44
CA GLU A 29 -29.12 16.05 -7.52
C GLU A 29 -28.05 15.04 -7.10
N ASP A 30 -27.88 13.96 -7.86
CA ASP A 30 -26.75 13.04 -7.72
C ASP A 30 -25.44 13.83 -7.95
N VAL A 31 -24.49 13.73 -7.02
CA VAL A 31 -23.17 14.40 -7.10
C VAL A 31 -22.49 14.16 -8.45
N ARG A 32 -22.66 12.96 -9.03
CA ARG A 32 -22.11 12.64 -10.34
C ARG A 32 -22.73 13.46 -11.45
N SER A 33 -24.06 13.66 -11.41
CA SER A 33 -24.77 14.48 -12.38
C SER A 33 -24.35 15.94 -12.29
N LEU A 34 -24.13 16.46 -11.08
CA LEU A 34 -23.58 17.80 -10.89
C LEU A 34 -22.20 17.92 -11.53
N LEU A 35 -21.26 17.02 -11.17
CA LEU A 35 -19.90 17.05 -11.72
C LEU A 35 -19.87 16.88 -13.24
N PHE A 36 -20.74 16.04 -13.79
CA PHE A 36 -20.85 15.88 -15.24
C PHE A 36 -21.30 17.16 -15.93
N ARG A 37 -22.35 17.82 -15.41
CA ARG A 37 -22.83 19.08 -15.97
C ARG A 37 -21.78 20.18 -15.91
N LEU A 38 -21.05 20.29 -14.78
CA LEU A 38 -19.99 21.28 -14.64
C LEU A 38 -18.83 21.02 -15.63
N LEU A 39 -18.44 19.76 -15.78
CA LEU A 39 -17.43 19.40 -16.79
C LEU A 39 -17.95 19.69 -18.20
N LEU A 40 -19.20 19.32 -18.51
CA LEU A 40 -19.80 19.55 -19.82
C LEU A 40 -19.88 21.05 -20.13
N SER A 41 -20.21 21.91 -19.18
CA SER A 41 -20.17 23.35 -19.31
C SER A 41 -18.76 23.84 -19.67
N VAL A 42 -17.76 23.47 -18.88
CA VAL A 42 -16.36 23.85 -19.12
C VAL A 42 -15.87 23.42 -20.51
N VAL A 43 -16.17 22.18 -20.91
CA VAL A 43 -15.77 21.66 -22.23
C VAL A 43 -16.52 22.35 -23.34
N SER A 44 -17.85 22.58 -23.21
CA SER A 44 -18.67 23.24 -24.22
C SER A 44 -18.27 24.69 -24.47
N GLU A 45 -17.80 25.39 -23.44
CA GLU A 45 -17.34 26.79 -23.56
C GLU A 45 -15.99 26.87 -24.29
N ARG A 46 -15.13 25.87 -24.15
CA ARG A 46 -13.75 25.89 -24.69
C ARG A 46 -13.61 25.14 -26.00
N GLU A 47 -14.23 23.97 -26.11
CA GLU A 47 -14.16 23.10 -27.28
C GLU A 47 -15.54 22.46 -27.54
N PRO A 48 -16.52 23.23 -28.11
CA PRO A 48 -17.91 22.79 -28.25
C PRO A 48 -18.07 21.44 -28.98
N ALA A 49 -17.18 21.11 -29.90
CA ALA A 49 -17.20 19.85 -30.64
C ALA A 49 -17.01 18.61 -29.75
N LEU A 50 -16.37 18.76 -28.58
CA LEU A 50 -16.13 17.66 -27.64
C LEU A 50 -17.32 17.34 -26.74
N ALA A 51 -18.29 18.24 -26.64
CA ALA A 51 -19.50 18.02 -25.84
C ALA A 51 -20.27 16.77 -26.30
N ALA A 52 -20.31 16.52 -27.60
CA ALA A 52 -20.94 15.33 -28.18
C ALA A 52 -20.24 14.03 -27.81
N VAL A 53 -18.93 14.08 -27.59
CA VAL A 53 -18.14 12.93 -27.13
C VAL A 53 -18.44 12.58 -25.68
N LEU A 54 -18.46 13.59 -24.80
CA LEU A 54 -18.78 13.39 -23.38
C LEU A 54 -20.19 12.83 -23.19
N THR A 55 -21.14 13.25 -24.00
CA THR A 55 -22.53 12.75 -23.95
C THR A 55 -22.69 11.38 -24.62
N GLY A 56 -21.64 10.86 -25.27
CA GLY A 56 -21.69 9.57 -25.99
C GLY A 56 -22.39 9.64 -27.34
N ALA A 57 -22.72 10.83 -27.84
CA ALA A 57 -23.34 11.02 -29.16
C ALA A 57 -22.37 10.76 -30.32
N VAL A 58 -21.08 10.97 -30.11
CA VAL A 58 -19.98 10.68 -31.04
C VAL A 58 -18.94 9.80 -30.34
N PRO A 59 -18.60 8.63 -30.91
CA PRO A 59 -17.56 7.77 -30.34
C PRO A 59 -16.17 8.37 -30.59
N LEU A 60 -15.22 8.12 -29.64
CA LEU A 60 -13.86 8.69 -29.70
C LEU A 60 -13.08 8.22 -30.95
N ASP A 61 -13.27 6.98 -31.35
CA ASP A 61 -12.60 6.37 -32.50
C ASP A 61 -13.05 6.92 -33.86
N ALA A 62 -14.16 7.67 -33.91
CA ALA A 62 -14.63 8.37 -35.10
C ALA A 62 -14.14 9.82 -35.23
N LEU A 63 -13.37 10.31 -34.24
CA LEU A 63 -12.93 11.72 -34.23
C LEU A 63 -11.74 11.99 -35.18
N PRO A 64 -11.68 13.19 -35.76
CA PRO A 64 -10.51 13.64 -36.49
C PRO A 64 -9.32 13.79 -35.54
N GLU A 65 -8.08 13.68 -36.09
CA GLU A 65 -6.84 13.64 -35.31
C GLU A 65 -6.71 14.85 -34.34
N GLU A 66 -7.14 16.04 -34.79
CA GLU A 66 -7.01 17.27 -34.03
C GLU A 66 -7.81 17.27 -32.71
N GLN A 67 -8.90 16.54 -32.68
CA GLN A 67 -9.81 16.49 -31.52
C GLN A 67 -9.53 15.33 -30.56
N ARG A 68 -8.73 14.33 -30.94
CA ARG A 68 -8.50 13.10 -30.15
C ARG A 68 -7.88 13.39 -28.79
N ILE A 69 -6.92 14.30 -28.71
CA ILE A 69 -6.26 14.66 -27.44
C ILE A 69 -7.25 15.32 -26.48
N GLY A 70 -7.99 16.33 -26.93
CA GLY A 70 -9.00 17.00 -26.09
C GLY A 70 -10.11 16.04 -25.63
N ALA A 71 -10.56 15.14 -26.53
CA ALA A 71 -11.58 14.13 -26.20
C ALA A 71 -11.09 13.11 -25.15
N LEU A 72 -9.86 12.63 -25.27
CA LEU A 72 -9.23 11.75 -24.27
C LEU A 72 -9.06 12.48 -22.95
N GLN A 73 -8.64 13.75 -22.95
CA GLN A 73 -8.52 14.56 -21.75
C GLN A 73 -9.88 14.76 -21.06
N ALA A 74 -10.93 15.12 -21.82
CA ALA A 74 -12.28 15.28 -21.28
C ALA A 74 -12.80 13.98 -20.64
N THR A 75 -12.60 12.84 -21.29
CA THR A 75 -13.04 11.53 -20.81
C THR A 75 -12.21 11.10 -19.59
N GLY A 76 -10.90 11.33 -19.61
CA GLY A 76 -10.00 11.08 -18.46
C GLY A 76 -10.42 11.88 -17.23
N ILE A 77 -10.69 13.16 -17.40
CA ILE A 77 -11.21 14.02 -16.32
C ILE A 77 -12.56 13.50 -15.81
N TRP A 78 -13.46 13.10 -16.70
CA TRP A 78 -14.73 12.51 -16.27
C TRP A 78 -14.53 11.27 -15.38
N PHE A 79 -13.66 10.34 -15.75
CA PHE A 79 -13.35 9.16 -14.94
C PHE A 79 -12.78 9.53 -13.58
N GLN A 80 -11.93 10.56 -13.52
CA GLN A 80 -11.38 11.07 -12.26
C GLN A 80 -12.48 11.69 -11.37
N LEU A 81 -13.37 12.48 -11.94
CA LEU A 81 -14.51 13.08 -11.23
C LEU A 81 -15.49 12.03 -10.71
N VAL A 82 -15.76 10.96 -11.49
CA VAL A 82 -16.55 9.80 -11.03
C VAL A 82 -15.89 9.12 -9.84
N THR A 83 -14.57 9.00 -9.83
CA THR A 83 -13.82 8.43 -8.70
C THR A 83 -14.00 9.28 -7.44
N ILE A 84 -13.84 10.60 -7.54
CA ILE A 84 -14.06 11.55 -6.42
C ILE A 84 -15.50 11.46 -5.90
N ALA A 85 -16.47 11.40 -6.81
CA ALA A 85 -17.87 11.25 -6.43
C ALA A 85 -18.15 9.95 -5.68
N ASN A 86 -17.54 8.84 -6.13
CA ASN A 86 -17.70 7.54 -5.47
C ASN A 86 -17.07 7.53 -4.07
N GLU A 87 -15.94 8.18 -3.87
CA GLU A 87 -15.33 8.34 -2.54
C GLU A 87 -16.25 9.12 -1.59
N LEU A 88 -16.80 10.24 -2.05
CA LEU A 88 -17.74 11.04 -1.26
C LEU A 88 -19.00 10.23 -0.90
N LEU A 89 -19.59 9.56 -1.87
CA LEU A 89 -20.81 8.75 -1.67
C LEU A 89 -20.55 7.56 -0.73
N ALA A 90 -19.40 6.94 -0.79
CA ALA A 90 -19.02 5.89 0.13
C ALA A 90 -18.90 6.42 1.58
N MET A 91 -18.30 7.60 1.76
CA MET A 91 -18.22 8.24 3.07
C MET A 91 -19.59 8.69 3.58
N ARG A 92 -20.48 9.14 2.69
CA ARG A 92 -21.88 9.47 3.02
C ARG A 92 -22.62 8.23 3.51
N SER A 93 -22.60 7.14 2.73
CA SER A 93 -23.27 5.88 3.12
C SER A 93 -22.78 5.35 4.47
N ARG A 94 -21.48 5.49 4.76
CA ARG A 94 -20.94 5.13 6.06
C ARG A 94 -21.53 5.95 7.19
N ARG A 95 -21.61 7.28 7.02
CA ARG A 95 -22.25 8.19 8.02
C ARG A 95 -23.73 7.88 8.20
N GLU A 96 -24.44 7.58 7.12
CA GLU A 96 -25.85 7.18 7.17
C GLU A 96 -26.03 5.88 7.95
N LEU A 97 -25.20 4.86 7.73
CA LEU A 97 -25.21 3.62 8.51
C LEU A 97 -24.97 3.89 10.01
N GLU A 98 -23.99 4.73 10.31
CA GLU A 98 -23.69 5.12 11.69
C GLU A 98 -24.85 5.88 12.36
N GLN A 99 -25.52 6.77 11.60
CA GLN A 99 -26.68 7.52 12.09
C GLN A 99 -27.91 6.64 12.32
N MET A 100 -28.12 5.62 11.48
CA MET A 100 -29.30 4.74 11.57
C MET A 100 -29.15 3.64 12.62
N GLY A 101 -28.00 3.02 12.73
CA GLY A 101 -27.76 1.84 13.56
C GLY A 101 -26.63 1.98 14.58
N GLY A 102 -25.97 3.14 14.62
CA GLY A 102 -24.80 3.34 15.48
C GLY A 102 -23.48 2.89 14.85
N ALA A 103 -22.39 3.16 15.55
CA ALA A 103 -21.04 2.87 15.08
C ALA A 103 -20.79 1.35 14.84
N ASP A 104 -21.58 0.49 15.48
CA ASP A 104 -21.48 -0.96 15.36
C ASP A 104 -21.97 -1.51 14.00
N GLU A 105 -22.77 -0.73 13.28
CA GLU A 105 -23.18 -1.08 11.91
C GLU A 105 -22.12 -0.80 10.86
N VAL A 106 -21.12 0.02 11.19
CA VAL A 106 -20.08 0.41 10.25
C VAL A 106 -19.08 -0.72 10.04
N VAL A 107 -19.17 -1.39 8.92
CA VAL A 107 -18.29 -2.53 8.60
C VAL A 107 -16.82 -2.12 8.56
N GLY A 108 -15.98 -2.88 9.26
CA GLY A 108 -14.53 -2.64 9.35
C GLY A 108 -14.14 -1.55 10.37
N SER A 109 -15.10 -1.00 11.14
CA SER A 109 -14.80 -0.14 12.28
C SER A 109 -14.34 -0.96 13.49
N PHE A 110 -13.60 -0.34 14.39
CA PHE A 110 -13.29 -0.93 15.71
C PHE A 110 -14.56 -1.22 16.49
N SER A 111 -15.58 -0.35 16.41
CA SER A 111 -16.83 -0.53 17.13
C SER A 111 -17.53 -1.83 16.76
N LYS A 112 -17.68 -2.09 15.45
CA LYS A 112 -18.26 -3.35 14.97
C LYS A 112 -17.42 -4.55 15.36
N VAL A 113 -16.11 -4.48 15.15
CA VAL A 113 -15.19 -5.60 15.45
C VAL A 113 -15.17 -5.93 16.93
N VAL A 114 -15.05 -4.93 17.81
CA VAL A 114 -15.05 -5.14 19.27
C VAL A 114 -16.42 -5.62 19.74
N GLY A 115 -17.51 -5.10 19.18
CA GLY A 115 -18.87 -5.57 19.46
C GLY A 115 -19.07 -7.05 19.12
N GLU A 116 -18.61 -7.48 17.94
CA GLU A 116 -18.66 -8.91 17.54
C GLU A 116 -17.81 -9.80 18.47
N ILE A 117 -16.64 -9.31 18.89
CA ILE A 117 -15.74 -10.01 19.81
C ILE A 117 -16.39 -10.15 21.20
N ALA A 118 -16.98 -9.07 21.71
CA ALA A 118 -17.70 -9.07 23.00
C ALA A 118 -18.92 -9.98 22.96
N ALA A 119 -19.73 -9.93 21.89
CA ALA A 119 -20.88 -10.80 21.70
C ALA A 119 -20.49 -12.29 21.61
N ALA A 120 -19.28 -12.59 21.11
CA ALA A 120 -18.73 -13.95 21.09
C ALA A 120 -18.12 -14.41 22.44
N GLY A 121 -18.13 -13.55 23.48
CA GLY A 121 -17.71 -13.89 24.83
C GLY A 121 -16.20 -13.96 25.07
N TYR A 122 -15.38 -13.27 24.28
CA TYR A 122 -13.92 -13.24 24.50
C TYR A 122 -13.58 -12.47 25.79
N PRO A 123 -12.68 -13.02 26.66
CA PRO A 123 -12.29 -12.36 27.92
C PRO A 123 -11.53 -11.05 27.68
N ALA A 124 -11.71 -10.08 28.58
CA ALA A 124 -11.03 -8.78 28.52
C ALA A 124 -9.50 -8.92 28.61
N GLU A 125 -8.99 -9.91 29.35
CA GLU A 125 -7.57 -10.21 29.47
C GLU A 125 -6.94 -10.62 28.12
N ASP A 126 -7.64 -11.43 27.34
CA ASP A 126 -7.19 -11.86 26.01
C ASP A 126 -7.18 -10.67 25.03
N ILE A 127 -8.16 -9.78 25.18
CA ILE A 127 -8.24 -8.53 24.42
C ILE A 127 -7.06 -7.64 24.74
N GLN A 128 -6.75 -7.40 26.03
CA GLN A 128 -5.61 -6.59 26.43
C GLN A 128 -4.28 -7.21 25.96
N ALA A 129 -4.12 -8.51 26.14
CA ALA A 129 -2.91 -9.20 25.69
C ALA A 129 -2.71 -9.09 24.15
N THR A 130 -3.82 -9.10 23.39
CA THR A 130 -3.75 -8.87 21.93
C THR A 130 -3.42 -7.43 21.60
N LEU A 131 -4.00 -6.44 22.30
CA LEU A 131 -3.70 -5.02 22.14
C LEU A 131 -2.24 -4.71 22.45
N ASP A 132 -1.69 -5.26 23.53
CA ASP A 132 -0.29 -5.07 23.95
C ASP A 132 0.71 -5.57 22.90
N ASN A 133 0.32 -6.57 22.12
CA ASN A 133 1.12 -7.11 21.01
C ASN A 133 0.76 -6.51 19.64
N LEU A 134 -0.27 -5.66 19.58
CA LEU A 134 -0.74 -5.13 18.29
C LEU A 134 0.30 -4.20 17.66
N CYS A 135 0.68 -4.51 16.41
CA CYS A 135 1.61 -3.73 15.63
C CYS A 135 1.20 -3.79 14.14
N VAL A 136 0.71 -2.69 13.62
CA VAL A 136 0.20 -2.57 12.25
C VAL A 136 1.08 -1.62 11.46
N GLY A 137 1.72 -2.13 10.43
CA GLY A 137 2.75 -1.44 9.66
C GLY A 137 2.38 -1.21 8.19
N PRO A 138 1.61 -0.16 7.84
CA PRO A 138 1.51 0.25 6.45
C PRO A 138 2.85 0.80 5.98
N THR A 139 3.34 0.28 4.86
CA THR A 139 4.65 0.63 4.29
C THR A 139 4.43 1.28 2.92
N MET A 140 4.79 2.56 2.81
CA MET A 140 4.64 3.31 1.57
C MET A 140 5.71 2.93 0.57
N THR A 141 5.32 2.70 -0.68
CA THR A 141 6.28 2.45 -1.76
C THR A 141 6.18 3.51 -2.85
N ALA A 142 7.30 3.75 -3.54
CA ALA A 142 7.32 4.61 -4.71
C ALA A 142 6.36 4.07 -5.79
N HIS A 143 5.85 4.97 -6.61
CA HIS A 143 4.85 4.64 -7.60
C HIS A 143 5.45 4.58 -9.01
N PRO A 144 5.77 3.40 -9.54
CA PRO A 144 6.25 3.30 -10.90
C PRO A 144 5.16 3.50 -11.97
N THR A 145 3.89 3.66 -11.58
CA THR A 145 2.74 3.71 -12.51
C THR A 145 1.73 4.82 -12.23
N GLU A 146 1.91 5.72 -11.23
CA GLU A 146 1.03 6.89 -11.04
C GLU A 146 1.26 7.93 -12.14
N ALA A 147 0.38 7.93 -13.09
CA ALA A 147 0.42 8.86 -14.19
C ALA A 147 0.05 10.29 -13.81
N LYS A 148 -0.76 10.47 -12.74
CA LYS A 148 -1.27 11.78 -12.34
C LYS A 148 -0.17 12.65 -11.73
N ARG A 149 -0.18 13.92 -12.11
CA ARG A 149 0.69 14.92 -11.51
C ARG A 149 0.22 15.30 -10.11
N VAL A 150 1.15 15.69 -9.23
CA VAL A 150 0.84 16.20 -7.88
C VAL A 150 -0.22 17.30 -7.93
N THR A 151 -0.07 18.24 -8.87
CA THR A 151 -1.02 19.34 -9.08
C THR A 151 -2.45 18.84 -9.33
N VAL A 152 -2.61 17.79 -10.14
CA VAL A 152 -3.91 17.17 -10.43
C VAL A 152 -4.52 16.57 -9.16
N LEU A 153 -3.74 15.86 -8.35
CA LEU A 153 -4.19 15.29 -7.10
C LEU A 153 -4.56 16.36 -6.05
N GLU A 154 -3.87 17.50 -6.05
CA GLU A 154 -4.25 18.67 -5.24
C GLU A 154 -5.59 19.28 -5.67
N ILE A 155 -5.83 19.38 -6.99
CA ILE A 155 -7.14 19.84 -7.51
C ILE A 155 -8.24 18.84 -7.10
N HIS A 156 -7.99 17.53 -7.22
CA HIS A 156 -8.95 16.49 -6.76
C HIS A 156 -9.31 16.66 -5.29
N ARG A 157 -8.32 16.93 -4.43
CA ARG A 157 -8.54 17.15 -3.00
C ARG A 157 -9.38 18.42 -2.75
N ARG A 158 -9.15 19.52 -3.50
CA ARG A 158 -9.95 20.73 -3.39
C ARG A 158 -11.38 20.49 -3.87
N ILE A 159 -11.57 19.77 -4.99
CA ILE A 159 -12.91 19.35 -5.47
C ILE A 159 -13.63 18.54 -4.39
N TYR A 160 -12.97 17.54 -3.80
CA TYR A 160 -13.58 16.72 -2.74
C TYR A 160 -14.00 17.57 -1.52
N ARG A 161 -13.17 18.51 -1.07
CA ARG A 161 -13.51 19.41 0.04
C ARG A 161 -14.71 20.28 -0.29
N LYS A 162 -14.75 20.90 -1.47
CA LYS A 162 -15.89 21.73 -1.91
C LYS A 162 -17.19 20.92 -2.01
N LEU A 163 -17.11 19.67 -2.48
CA LEU A 163 -18.26 18.77 -2.47
C LEU A 163 -18.74 18.46 -1.04
N THR A 164 -17.80 18.21 -0.11
CA THR A 164 -18.14 17.98 1.30
C THR A 164 -18.76 19.22 1.96
N GLU A 165 -18.33 20.42 1.60
CA GLU A 165 -18.92 21.69 2.05
C GLU A 165 -20.32 21.85 1.50
N LEU A 166 -20.57 21.54 0.23
CA LEU A 166 -21.91 21.58 -0.38
C LEU A 166 -22.92 20.62 0.28
N GLU A 167 -22.49 19.56 0.94
CA GLU A 167 -23.37 18.67 1.71
C GLU A 167 -23.97 19.33 2.97
N GLN A 168 -23.40 20.44 3.43
CA GLN A 168 -23.90 21.14 4.61
C GLN A 168 -25.19 21.90 4.29
N ARG A 169 -26.25 21.68 5.09
CA ARG A 169 -27.57 22.29 4.89
C ARG A 169 -27.67 23.79 5.21
N ARG A 170 -26.61 24.37 5.78
CA ARG A 170 -26.61 25.76 6.30
C ARG A 170 -26.47 26.83 5.23
N TRP A 171 -26.16 26.48 3.99
CA TRP A 171 -25.87 27.47 2.94
C TRP A 171 -27.14 28.15 2.42
N ALA A 172 -27.16 29.48 2.40
CA ALA A 172 -28.12 30.25 1.64
C ALA A 172 -27.97 30.03 0.13
N PRO A 173 -29.01 30.25 -0.68
CA PRO A 173 -28.92 29.99 -2.13
C PRO A 173 -27.71 30.65 -2.80
N ARG A 174 -27.44 31.95 -2.50
CA ARG A 174 -26.27 32.64 -3.07
C ARG A 174 -24.92 32.03 -2.66
N GLU A 175 -24.78 31.56 -1.41
CA GLU A 175 -23.58 30.89 -0.93
C GLU A 175 -23.40 29.55 -1.62
N ARG A 176 -24.49 28.80 -1.80
CA ARG A 176 -24.50 27.57 -2.54
C ARG A 176 -24.09 27.77 -4.00
N ASP A 177 -24.64 28.79 -4.67
CA ASP A 177 -24.26 29.10 -6.05
C ASP A 177 -22.80 29.50 -6.14
N GLN A 178 -22.25 30.18 -5.15
CA GLN A 178 -20.81 30.49 -5.06
C GLN A 178 -19.97 29.21 -4.91
N HIS A 179 -20.36 28.27 -4.04
CA HIS A 179 -19.66 26.99 -3.91
C HIS A 179 -19.68 26.17 -5.20
N ILE A 180 -20.79 26.22 -5.96
CA ILE A 180 -20.91 25.55 -7.26
C ILE A 180 -19.98 26.22 -8.28
N SER A 181 -19.95 27.55 -8.32
CA SER A 181 -19.05 28.33 -9.19
C SER A 181 -17.58 28.05 -8.86
N ASP A 182 -17.24 27.98 -7.59
CA ASP A 182 -15.90 27.62 -7.13
C ASP A 182 -15.52 26.20 -7.54
N LEU A 183 -16.47 25.25 -7.48
CA LEU A 183 -16.27 23.88 -7.93
C LEU A 183 -16.04 23.81 -9.44
N GLN A 184 -16.81 24.61 -10.20
CA GLN A 184 -16.62 24.71 -11.66
C GLN A 184 -15.23 25.27 -11.99
N SER A 185 -14.75 26.26 -11.22
CA SER A 185 -13.40 26.82 -11.40
C SER A 185 -12.30 25.78 -11.16
N GLU A 186 -12.46 24.89 -10.18
CA GLU A 186 -11.49 23.78 -9.98
C GLU A 186 -11.52 22.79 -11.14
N ILE A 187 -12.69 22.50 -11.72
CA ILE A 187 -12.81 21.64 -12.91
C ILE A 187 -12.20 22.33 -14.13
N GLU A 188 -12.36 23.63 -14.26
CA GLU A 188 -11.71 24.42 -15.30
C GLU A 188 -10.17 24.41 -15.17
N LEU A 189 -9.65 24.56 -13.95
CA LEU A 189 -8.21 24.40 -13.68
C LEU A 189 -7.73 23.00 -14.02
N LEU A 190 -8.53 21.98 -13.72
CA LEU A 190 -8.21 20.58 -14.07
C LEU A 190 -8.13 20.40 -15.60
N TRP A 191 -9.08 21.00 -16.34
CA TRP A 191 -9.07 21.00 -17.80
C TRP A 191 -7.82 21.69 -18.39
N MET A 192 -7.38 22.80 -17.80
CA MET A 192 -6.19 23.53 -18.23
C MET A 192 -4.88 22.88 -17.76
N SER A 193 -4.94 21.92 -16.85
CA SER A 193 -3.75 21.23 -16.33
C SER A 193 -3.37 20.08 -17.24
N GLY A 194 -2.14 20.09 -17.75
CA GLY A 194 -1.62 18.98 -18.57
C GLY A 194 -1.55 17.69 -17.75
N GLU A 195 -2.13 16.60 -18.25
CA GLU A 195 -2.14 15.30 -17.57
C GLU A 195 -0.82 14.55 -17.74
N LEU A 196 -0.20 14.63 -18.91
CA LEU A 196 1.05 13.94 -19.21
C LEU A 196 2.24 14.61 -18.52
N ARG A 197 3.12 13.80 -17.96
CA ARG A 197 4.41 14.25 -17.44
C ARG A 197 5.41 14.40 -18.60
N LEU A 198 6.02 15.56 -18.69
CA LEU A 198 7.03 15.84 -19.71
C LEU A 198 8.42 15.30 -19.32
N GLU A 199 8.67 15.13 -18.02
CA GLU A 199 9.94 14.66 -17.45
C GLU A 199 9.69 13.53 -16.45
N ARG A 200 10.66 12.63 -16.33
CA ARG A 200 10.63 11.62 -15.27
C ARG A 200 10.79 12.30 -13.91
N PRO A 201 10.00 11.94 -12.88
CA PRO A 201 10.23 12.44 -11.55
C PRO A 201 11.58 11.94 -11.02
N SER A 202 12.30 12.80 -10.31
CA SER A 202 13.46 12.37 -9.54
C SER A 202 13.04 11.66 -8.26
N VAL A 203 13.95 10.92 -7.63
CA VAL A 203 13.65 10.21 -6.37
C VAL A 203 13.33 11.20 -5.25
N GLU A 204 13.95 12.38 -5.22
CA GLU A 204 13.66 13.44 -4.26
C GLU A 204 12.21 13.93 -4.38
N ARG A 205 11.69 14.06 -5.59
CA ARG A 205 10.27 14.41 -5.82
C ARG A 205 9.34 13.28 -5.35
N GLU A 206 9.74 12.03 -5.52
CA GLU A 206 8.98 10.88 -4.99
C GLU A 206 8.96 10.87 -3.45
N ILE A 207 10.09 11.20 -2.80
CA ILE A 207 10.20 11.35 -1.34
C ILE A 207 9.26 12.47 -0.84
N ALA A 208 9.36 13.65 -1.44
CA ALA A 208 8.50 14.79 -1.09
C ALA A 208 7.01 14.45 -1.25
N TRP A 209 6.67 13.70 -2.30
CA TRP A 209 5.32 13.23 -2.57
C TRP A 209 4.82 12.20 -1.54
N GLY A 210 5.64 11.24 -1.18
CA GLY A 210 5.31 10.29 -0.10
C GLY A 210 5.01 11.00 1.23
N LEU A 211 5.84 11.96 1.60
CA LEU A 211 5.68 12.76 2.82
C LEU A 211 4.46 13.69 2.79
N HIS A 212 4.00 14.08 1.61
CA HIS A 212 2.78 14.87 1.46
C HIS A 212 1.54 14.16 2.05
N PHE A 213 1.38 12.86 1.83
CA PHE A 213 0.27 12.10 2.43
C PHE A 213 0.32 12.06 3.96
N PHE A 214 1.52 12.06 4.53
CA PHE A 214 1.67 12.14 5.99
C PHE A 214 1.19 13.49 6.52
N ARG A 215 1.63 14.60 5.90
CA ARG A 215 1.27 15.96 6.32
C ARG A 215 -0.22 16.22 6.19
N GLU A 216 -0.84 15.79 5.09
CA GLU A 216 -2.23 16.11 4.77
C GLU A 216 -3.26 15.19 5.44
N VAL A 217 -2.90 13.93 5.68
CA VAL A 217 -3.86 12.90 6.09
C VAL A 217 -3.39 12.12 7.31
N ILE A 218 -2.21 11.47 7.24
CA ILE A 218 -1.87 10.40 8.16
C ILE A 218 -1.56 10.93 9.56
N PHE A 219 -0.87 12.07 9.70
CA PHE A 219 -0.58 12.66 11.00
C PHE A 219 -1.85 12.95 11.81
N GLU A 220 -2.90 13.48 11.17
CA GLU A 220 -4.17 13.73 11.84
C GLU A 220 -5.05 12.50 12.02
N ALA A 221 -4.99 11.53 11.11
CA ALA A 221 -5.80 10.32 11.18
C ALA A 221 -5.37 9.37 12.30
N THR A 222 -4.05 9.26 12.54
CA THR A 222 -3.49 8.30 13.50
C THR A 222 -4.04 8.43 14.92
N PRO A 223 -4.06 9.61 15.57
CA PRO A 223 -4.63 9.72 16.91
C PRO A 223 -6.15 9.51 16.94
N LYS A 224 -6.87 9.84 15.86
CA LYS A 224 -8.32 9.56 15.76
C LYS A 224 -8.61 8.07 15.72
N LEU A 225 -7.72 7.29 15.08
CA LEU A 225 -7.80 5.84 15.07
C LEU A 225 -7.71 5.24 16.49
N TYR A 226 -6.77 5.74 17.31
CA TYR A 226 -6.64 5.30 18.71
C TYR A 226 -7.85 5.70 19.55
N THR A 227 -8.41 6.88 19.28
CA THR A 227 -9.64 7.32 19.93
C THR A 227 -10.81 6.39 19.59
N ALA A 228 -10.99 6.04 18.30
CA ALA A 228 -12.05 5.12 17.88
C ALA A 228 -11.91 3.73 18.53
N ALA A 229 -10.68 3.21 18.63
CA ALA A 229 -10.41 1.95 19.31
C ALA A 229 -10.74 2.03 20.82
N GLN A 230 -10.33 3.12 21.49
CA GLN A 230 -10.61 3.33 22.93
C GLN A 230 -12.11 3.46 23.22
N GLU A 231 -12.83 4.20 22.37
CA GLU A 231 -14.29 4.37 22.50
C GLU A 231 -15.04 3.05 22.28
N ALA A 232 -14.61 2.24 21.30
CA ALA A 232 -15.16 0.92 21.04
C ALA A 232 -14.97 -0.02 22.25
N LEU A 233 -13.78 -0.06 22.82
CA LEU A 233 -13.47 -0.87 24.00
C LEU A 233 -14.27 -0.41 25.23
N ALA A 234 -14.33 0.89 25.48
CA ALA A 234 -15.10 1.45 26.60
C ALA A 234 -16.61 1.15 26.47
N ARG A 235 -17.14 1.08 25.25
CA ARG A 235 -18.56 0.76 24.99
C ARG A 235 -18.88 -0.72 25.25
N HIS A 236 -18.02 -1.63 24.77
CA HIS A 236 -18.33 -3.07 24.77
C HIS A 236 -17.72 -3.83 25.96
N TYR A 237 -16.74 -3.23 26.65
CA TYR A 237 -16.11 -3.73 27.87
C TYR A 237 -16.12 -2.66 28.98
N PRO A 238 -17.30 -2.12 29.37
CA PRO A 238 -17.37 -0.94 30.25
C PRO A 238 -16.84 -1.18 31.66
N GLU A 239 -16.81 -2.43 32.11
CA GLU A 239 -16.31 -2.80 33.43
C GLU A 239 -14.77 -2.90 33.51
N TYR A 240 -14.09 -2.82 32.39
CA TYR A 240 -12.64 -2.99 32.27
C TYR A 240 -11.97 -1.71 31.78
N ASP A 241 -10.87 -1.31 32.41
CA ASP A 241 -10.05 -0.18 31.97
C ASP A 241 -9.00 -0.65 30.95
N LEU A 242 -9.46 -1.12 29.79
CA LEU A 242 -8.59 -1.56 28.71
C LEU A 242 -7.80 -0.39 28.12
N LYS A 243 -6.50 -0.59 27.91
CA LYS A 243 -5.60 0.43 27.41
C LYS A 243 -5.27 0.19 25.93
N VAL A 244 -5.40 1.22 25.12
CA VAL A 244 -4.99 1.19 23.71
C VAL A 244 -3.58 1.71 23.58
N PRO A 245 -2.59 0.86 23.30
CA PRO A 245 -1.23 1.32 23.01
C PRO A 245 -1.16 1.99 21.64
N SER A 246 -0.08 2.72 21.38
CA SER A 246 0.20 3.24 20.04
C SER A 246 0.70 2.10 19.14
N PHE A 247 -0.18 1.46 18.40
CA PHE A 247 0.08 0.23 17.63
C PHE A 247 0.48 0.49 16.16
N MET A 248 0.30 1.69 15.63
CA MET A 248 0.68 2.00 14.25
C MET A 248 2.19 2.22 14.13
N ARG A 249 2.81 1.58 13.13
CA ARG A 249 4.24 1.70 12.80
C ARG A 249 4.39 1.90 11.30
N TYR A 250 4.60 3.13 10.91
CA TYR A 250 4.72 3.51 9.50
C TYR A 250 6.14 3.25 8.99
N ALA A 251 6.22 2.73 7.77
CA ALA A 251 7.47 2.54 7.05
C ALA A 251 7.38 3.08 5.62
N SER A 252 8.52 3.24 4.97
CA SER A 252 8.61 3.66 3.57
C SER A 252 9.76 2.94 2.87
N TRP A 253 9.60 2.73 1.57
CA TRP A 253 10.65 2.28 0.66
C TRP A 253 11.18 3.41 -0.22
N ILE A 254 10.53 4.59 -0.17
CA ILE A 254 10.86 5.70 -1.06
C ILE A 254 12.19 6.30 -0.61
N GLY A 255 13.21 6.15 -1.45
CA GLY A 255 14.60 6.50 -1.13
C GLY A 255 15.42 5.36 -0.54
N GLY A 256 14.82 4.16 -0.32
CA GLY A 256 15.51 2.96 0.18
C GLY A 256 15.42 1.73 -0.74
N ASP A 257 14.55 1.75 -1.75
CA ASP A 257 14.38 0.63 -2.69
C ASP A 257 15.37 0.70 -3.85
N ARG A 258 16.46 -0.04 -3.74
CA ARG A 258 17.56 -0.07 -4.71
C ARG A 258 17.42 -1.21 -5.72
N ASP A 259 16.49 -2.16 -5.53
CA ASP A 259 16.34 -3.32 -6.41
C ASP A 259 16.02 -2.91 -7.85
N GLY A 260 17.08 -2.86 -8.69
CA GLY A 260 17.03 -2.44 -10.08
C GLY A 260 16.62 -0.98 -10.29
N ASN A 261 16.91 -0.10 -9.33
CA ASN A 261 16.79 1.35 -9.48
C ASN A 261 18.14 2.05 -9.21
N PRO A 262 18.93 2.33 -10.25
CA PRO A 262 20.24 2.96 -10.08
C PRO A 262 20.16 4.40 -9.56
N ASN A 263 18.99 5.03 -9.56
CA ASN A 263 18.81 6.40 -9.08
C ASN A 263 18.66 6.48 -7.55
N VAL A 264 18.52 5.35 -6.85
CA VAL A 264 18.51 5.31 -5.38
C VAL A 264 19.91 5.02 -4.89
N THR A 265 20.67 6.08 -4.65
CA THR A 265 22.05 6.04 -4.12
C THR A 265 22.08 6.16 -2.60
N ALA A 266 23.25 5.96 -1.99
CA ALA A 266 23.49 6.18 -0.57
C ALA A 266 23.15 7.63 -0.16
N GLN A 267 23.52 8.60 -1.00
CA GLN A 267 23.18 10.02 -0.80
C GLN A 267 21.67 10.26 -0.81
N ILE A 268 20.93 9.62 -1.71
CA ILE A 268 19.48 9.72 -1.77
C ILE A 268 18.84 9.08 -0.53
N THR A 269 19.42 7.99 -0.03
CA THR A 269 18.95 7.35 1.20
C THR A 269 19.13 8.26 2.41
N ASP A 270 20.28 8.89 2.55
CA ASP A 270 20.53 9.90 3.60
C ASP A 270 19.59 11.10 3.48
N TYR A 271 19.42 11.63 2.25
CA TYR A 271 18.45 12.69 1.97
C TYR A 271 17.03 12.30 2.41
N ALA A 272 16.58 11.08 2.11
CA ALA A 272 15.27 10.59 2.52
C ALA A 272 15.09 10.53 4.04
N LEU A 273 16.12 10.09 4.77
CA LEU A 273 16.11 10.08 6.24
C LEU A 273 15.98 11.49 6.81
N ASN A 274 16.72 12.45 6.26
CA ASN A 274 16.67 13.84 6.68
C ASN A 274 15.30 14.48 6.39
N GLU A 275 14.73 14.29 5.19
CA GLU A 275 13.39 14.79 4.83
C GLU A 275 12.29 14.21 5.72
N CYS A 276 12.37 12.92 6.04
CA CYS A 276 11.44 12.26 6.98
C CYS A 276 11.50 12.90 8.37
N ARG A 277 12.71 13.23 8.84
CA ARG A 277 12.91 13.93 10.12
C ARG A 277 12.34 15.36 10.09
N GLN A 278 12.64 16.12 9.05
CA GLN A 278 12.19 17.50 8.87
C GLN A 278 10.65 17.56 8.82
N ALA A 279 10.01 16.63 8.10
CA ALA A 279 8.57 16.60 7.96
C ALA A 279 7.84 16.51 9.29
N ILE A 280 8.26 15.62 10.19
CA ILE A 280 7.59 15.41 11.46
C ILE A 280 7.92 16.51 12.48
N ILE A 281 9.16 17.02 12.50
CA ILE A 281 9.55 18.11 13.39
C ILE A 281 8.77 19.38 13.01
N GLY A 282 8.67 19.70 11.71
CA GLY A 282 7.86 20.81 11.23
C GLY A 282 6.37 20.67 11.61
N TRP A 283 5.82 19.47 11.57
CA TRP A 283 4.47 19.16 12.05
C TRP A 283 4.34 19.42 13.56
N TYR A 284 5.28 18.94 14.38
CA TYR A 284 5.25 19.17 15.83
C TYR A 284 5.37 20.65 16.20
N ILE A 285 6.20 21.40 15.51
CA ILE A 285 6.31 22.85 15.67
C ILE A 285 4.94 23.52 15.46
N GLN A 286 4.21 23.14 14.39
CA GLN A 286 2.87 23.67 14.13
C GLN A 286 1.86 23.31 15.24
N GLN A 287 1.88 22.04 15.70
CA GLN A 287 0.96 21.61 16.75
C GLN A 287 1.27 22.28 18.10
N VAL A 288 2.56 22.42 18.47
CA VAL A 288 2.93 23.08 19.72
C VAL A 288 2.67 24.60 19.65
N ARG A 289 2.85 25.25 18.50
CA ARG A 289 2.37 26.65 18.30
C ARG A 289 0.86 26.77 18.59
N ARG A 290 0.09 25.80 18.16
CA ARG A 290 -1.36 25.78 18.47
C ARG A 290 -1.60 25.61 19.97
N LEU A 291 -0.81 24.76 20.67
CA LEU A 291 -0.89 24.62 22.13
C LEU A 291 -0.59 25.96 22.83
N VAL A 292 0.46 26.66 22.42
CA VAL A 292 0.78 28.01 22.92
C VAL A 292 -0.39 28.98 22.76
N THR A 293 -1.16 28.87 21.67
CA THR A 293 -2.32 29.72 21.42
C THR A 293 -3.51 29.36 22.31
N VAL A 294 -3.79 28.07 22.52
CA VAL A 294 -5.05 27.62 23.16
C VAL A 294 -4.95 27.40 24.69
N LEU A 295 -3.74 27.16 25.23
CA LEU A 295 -3.55 26.84 26.66
C LEU A 295 -3.40 28.09 27.54
N SER A 296 -4.36 28.97 27.47
CA SER A 296 -4.43 30.20 28.29
C SER A 296 -5.04 29.88 29.66
N VAL A 297 -4.30 29.08 30.46
CA VAL A 297 -4.71 28.72 31.84
C VAL A 297 -3.97 29.60 32.80
N SER A 298 -4.70 30.43 33.56
CA SER A 298 -4.12 31.43 34.48
C SER A 298 -3.94 30.87 35.90
N ALA A 299 -2.78 31.04 36.46
CA ALA A 299 -2.46 30.72 37.86
C ALA A 299 -3.26 31.58 38.87
N ASN A 300 -3.88 32.69 38.41
CA ASN A 300 -4.79 33.51 39.22
C ASN A 300 -6.21 32.90 39.32
N VAL A 301 -6.53 31.86 38.55
CA VAL A 301 -7.84 31.21 38.52
C VAL A 301 -7.81 29.79 39.02
N VAL A 302 -6.68 29.09 38.82
CA VAL A 302 -6.49 27.69 39.23
C VAL A 302 -5.19 27.50 39.97
N ASP A 303 -5.18 26.67 40.99
CA ASP A 303 -3.97 26.32 41.74
C ASP A 303 -3.10 25.36 40.94
N ILE A 304 -1.92 25.81 40.57
CA ILE A 304 -0.96 25.01 39.80
C ILE A 304 -0.23 24.02 40.72
N PRO A 305 -0.25 22.72 40.45
CA PRO A 305 0.44 21.72 41.24
C PRO A 305 1.96 21.96 41.28
N ASP A 306 2.56 21.83 42.47
CA ASP A 306 3.99 22.04 42.71
C ASP A 306 4.88 21.22 41.79
N ASP A 307 4.50 19.98 41.50
CA ASP A 307 5.30 19.12 40.65
C ASP A 307 5.32 19.63 39.19
N PHE A 308 4.21 20.25 38.72
CA PHE A 308 4.22 20.92 37.42
C PHE A 308 5.06 22.22 37.46
N GLY A 309 5.03 22.98 38.59
CA GLY A 309 5.90 24.13 38.78
C GLY A 309 7.40 23.77 38.65
N LYS A 310 7.81 22.66 39.23
CA LYS A 310 9.18 22.13 39.08
C LYS A 310 9.48 21.69 37.62
N ALA A 311 8.53 21.07 36.92
CA ALA A 311 8.68 20.69 35.53
C ALA A 311 8.81 21.94 34.63
N LEU A 312 8.01 22.97 34.86
CA LEU A 312 8.09 24.25 34.17
C LEU A 312 9.47 24.90 34.35
N ALA A 313 9.97 24.99 35.59
CA ALA A 313 11.28 25.57 35.86
C ALA A 313 12.38 24.84 35.09
N ARG A 314 12.37 23.51 35.08
CA ARG A 314 13.31 22.69 34.29
C ARG A 314 13.18 22.95 32.78
N ALA A 315 11.95 23.08 32.27
CA ALA A 315 11.71 23.35 30.84
C ALA A 315 12.25 24.73 30.44
N LEU A 316 11.93 25.76 31.20
CA LEU A 316 12.40 27.14 30.99
C LEU A 316 13.91 27.25 31.02
N HIS A 317 14.57 26.62 32.01
CA HIS A 317 16.05 26.62 32.13
C HIS A 317 16.72 26.07 30.83
N ARG A 318 16.08 25.17 30.12
CA ARG A 318 16.63 24.56 28.88
C ARG A 318 16.47 25.44 27.64
N THR A 319 15.75 26.57 27.71
CA THR A 319 15.46 27.42 26.56
C THR A 319 16.52 28.47 26.29
N GLY A 320 17.23 28.91 27.33
CA GLY A 320 18.12 30.08 27.25
C GLY A 320 17.38 31.43 27.15
N CYS A 321 16.05 31.44 27.02
CA CYS A 321 15.21 32.64 26.91
C CYS A 321 14.02 32.61 27.89
N ALA A 322 14.21 32.06 29.08
CA ALA A 322 13.16 31.88 30.08
C ALA A 322 12.45 33.19 30.45
N SER A 323 13.21 34.29 30.66
CA SER A 323 12.65 35.60 31.00
C SER A 323 11.72 36.16 29.93
N GLU A 324 12.06 35.96 28.66
CA GLU A 324 11.23 36.40 27.54
C GLU A 324 9.93 35.61 27.46
N ILE A 325 9.99 34.28 27.67
CA ILE A 325 8.81 33.41 27.67
C ILE A 325 7.86 33.80 28.79
N VAL A 326 8.37 34.02 29.99
CA VAL A 326 7.58 34.41 31.17
C VAL A 326 6.99 35.81 30.97
N ALA A 327 7.78 36.78 30.51
CA ALA A 327 7.30 38.15 30.28
C ALA A 327 6.19 38.21 29.19
N ARG A 328 6.26 37.34 28.18
CA ARG A 328 5.26 37.28 27.14
C ARG A 328 3.96 36.59 27.58
N ASN A 329 4.00 35.72 28.56
CA ASN A 329 2.87 34.92 29.05
C ASN A 329 2.79 34.97 30.60
N PRO A 330 2.58 36.17 31.18
CA PRO A 330 2.57 36.29 32.64
C PRO A 330 1.38 35.52 33.22
N ASP A 331 1.61 34.86 34.34
CA ASP A 331 0.62 34.05 35.08
C ASP A 331 -0.05 32.91 34.27
N GLU A 332 0.54 32.50 33.15
CA GLU A 332 0.04 31.40 32.31
C GLU A 332 1.06 30.24 32.20
N PRO A 333 1.25 29.46 33.25
CA PRO A 333 2.33 28.46 33.37
C PRO A 333 2.25 27.35 32.32
N LEU A 334 1.02 26.92 31.90
CA LEU A 334 0.89 25.89 30.86
C LEU A 334 1.31 26.44 29.49
N ARG A 335 1.00 27.71 29.20
CA ARG A 335 1.44 28.38 27.95
C ARG A 335 2.96 28.61 27.96
N GLN A 336 3.53 28.98 29.09
CA GLN A 336 4.98 29.11 29.26
C GLN A 336 5.68 27.76 28.98
N PHE A 337 5.13 26.66 29.51
CA PHE A 337 5.63 25.31 29.27
C PHE A 337 5.57 24.93 27.80
N ALA A 338 4.43 25.16 27.13
CA ALA A 338 4.28 24.94 25.68
C ALA A 338 5.25 25.81 24.87
N ALA A 339 5.48 27.07 25.26
CA ALA A 339 6.45 27.95 24.61
C ALA A 339 7.91 27.44 24.79
N ALA A 340 8.23 26.88 25.95
CA ALA A 340 9.53 26.25 26.16
C ALA A 340 9.74 25.01 25.30
N MET A 341 8.68 24.18 25.14
CA MET A 341 8.70 23.05 24.23
C MET A 341 8.91 23.49 22.76
N LEU A 342 8.21 24.59 22.36
CA LEU A 342 8.33 25.15 21.02
C LEU A 342 9.76 25.60 20.72
N ALA A 343 10.38 26.35 21.63
CA ALA A 343 11.75 26.82 21.47
C ALA A 343 12.75 25.65 21.28
N ARG A 344 12.56 24.56 22.02
CA ARG A 344 13.40 23.36 21.92
C ARG A 344 13.20 22.60 20.59
N LEU A 345 11.97 22.54 20.06
CA LEU A 345 11.70 21.96 18.73
C LEU A 345 12.30 22.83 17.62
N GLN A 346 12.20 24.15 17.73
CA GLN A 346 12.78 25.09 16.76
C GLN A 346 14.31 25.00 16.75
N ALA A 347 14.94 24.76 17.93
CA ALA A 347 16.37 24.53 18.01
C ALA A 347 16.83 23.25 17.28
N MET A 348 15.96 22.25 17.10
CA MET A 348 16.27 21.07 16.26
C MET A 348 16.39 21.41 14.76
N CYS A 349 15.81 22.53 14.35
CA CYS A 349 15.89 23.06 12.98
C CYS A 349 16.91 24.20 12.84
N GLY A 350 17.65 24.56 13.90
CA GLY A 350 18.58 25.69 13.92
C GLY A 350 17.90 27.06 14.04
N GLU A 351 16.59 27.11 14.30
CA GLU A 351 15.79 28.35 14.37
C GLU A 351 15.82 29.03 15.74
N ALA A 352 16.40 28.41 16.77
CA ALA A 352 16.47 28.93 18.14
C ALA A 352 17.72 28.43 18.84
N SER A 353 18.20 29.20 19.83
CA SER A 353 19.40 28.90 20.64
C SER A 353 19.12 27.99 21.82
N ALA A 354 17.90 27.51 21.99
CA ALA A 354 17.54 26.59 23.07
C ALA A 354 18.24 25.23 22.94
N LYS A 355 18.35 24.49 24.07
CA LYS A 355 18.85 23.11 24.03
C LYS A 355 17.84 22.20 23.31
N PRO A 356 18.19 21.64 22.14
CA PRO A 356 17.24 20.82 21.36
C PRO A 356 16.87 19.54 22.12
N TYR A 357 15.78 18.90 21.69
CA TYR A 357 15.46 17.55 22.15
C TYR A 357 16.43 16.54 21.54
N ALA A 358 17.17 15.83 22.38
CA ALA A 358 18.05 14.76 21.94
C ALA A 358 17.26 13.49 21.55
N ARG A 359 16.13 13.25 22.23
CA ARG A 359 15.28 12.05 22.05
C ARG A 359 13.81 12.42 22.03
N ALA A 360 13.03 11.71 21.23
CA ALA A 360 11.58 11.85 21.18
C ALA A 360 10.91 11.52 22.52
N ASP A 361 11.49 10.61 23.31
CA ASP A 361 11.01 10.28 24.65
C ASP A 361 11.01 11.49 25.60
N ALA A 362 11.98 12.40 25.47
CA ALA A 362 12.01 13.63 26.27
C ALA A 362 10.87 14.59 25.88
N PHE A 363 10.56 14.69 24.60
CA PHE A 363 9.42 15.48 24.13
C PHE A 363 8.10 14.85 24.55
N ARG A 364 8.00 13.52 24.47
CA ARG A 364 6.83 12.76 24.94
C ARG A 364 6.62 12.93 26.44
N ALA A 365 7.68 12.98 27.24
CA ALA A 365 7.60 13.21 28.68
C ALA A 365 7.04 14.60 28.98
N ASP A 366 7.56 15.65 28.34
CA ASP A 366 7.03 17.02 28.47
C ASP A 366 5.53 17.09 28.10
N LEU A 367 5.11 16.41 27.05
CA LEU A 367 3.68 16.30 26.68
C LEU A 367 2.85 15.56 27.71
N ARG A 368 3.41 14.52 28.34
CA ARG A 368 2.72 13.80 29.42
C ARG A 368 2.55 14.66 30.66
N ASP A 369 3.58 15.45 31.05
CA ASP A 369 3.49 16.39 32.16
C ASP A 369 2.36 17.42 31.88
N LEU A 370 2.27 17.94 30.65
CA LEU A 370 1.23 18.86 30.23
C LEU A 370 -0.17 18.23 30.21
N GLU A 371 -0.28 16.96 29.79
CA GLU A 371 -1.54 16.21 29.81
C GLU A 371 -1.98 15.95 31.26
N ASN A 372 -1.06 15.53 32.14
CA ASN A 372 -1.34 15.20 33.52
C ASN A 372 -1.81 16.43 34.30
N VAL A 373 -1.13 17.57 34.17
CA VAL A 373 -1.56 18.80 34.88
C VAL A 373 -2.96 19.25 34.44
N LEU A 374 -3.28 19.16 33.15
CA LEU A 374 -4.64 19.48 32.68
C LEU A 374 -5.69 18.55 33.31
N VAL A 375 -5.38 17.25 33.43
CA VAL A 375 -6.28 16.28 34.06
C VAL A 375 -6.44 16.61 35.58
N GLN A 376 -5.38 16.90 36.28
CA GLN A 376 -5.40 17.30 37.69
C GLN A 376 -6.22 18.56 37.96
N LEU A 377 -6.17 19.52 37.02
CA LEU A 377 -6.99 20.74 37.03
C LEU A 377 -8.45 20.53 36.60
N GLY A 378 -8.87 19.28 36.35
CA GLY A 378 -10.23 18.95 35.86
C GLY A 378 -10.42 19.16 34.36
N GLY A 379 -9.39 19.52 33.62
CA GLY A 379 -9.41 19.82 32.19
C GLY A 379 -9.31 18.58 31.30
N ASN A 380 -9.94 17.45 31.63
CA ASN A 380 -9.89 16.18 30.88
C ASN A 380 -10.22 16.33 29.39
N ARG A 381 -11.23 17.18 29.07
CA ARG A 381 -11.63 17.43 27.68
C ARG A 381 -10.55 18.19 26.91
N ALA A 382 -9.89 19.16 27.54
CA ALA A 382 -8.80 19.93 26.95
C ALA A 382 -7.57 19.03 26.73
N ALA A 383 -7.20 18.23 27.73
CA ALA A 383 -6.13 17.23 27.63
C ALA A 383 -6.38 16.27 26.46
N GLY A 384 -7.58 15.68 26.38
CA GLY A 384 -7.97 14.74 25.32
C GLY A 384 -8.04 15.36 23.92
N ARG A 385 -8.42 16.65 23.82
CA ARG A 385 -8.57 17.34 22.51
C ARG A 385 -7.26 17.89 21.98
N PHE A 386 -6.39 18.43 22.82
CA PHE A 386 -5.24 19.23 22.38
C PHE A 386 -3.91 18.55 22.64
N VAL A 387 -3.71 17.86 23.76
CA VAL A 387 -2.40 17.33 24.16
C VAL A 387 -2.25 15.85 23.83
N ARG A 388 -3.22 15.01 24.20
CA ARG A 388 -3.17 13.55 23.98
C ARG A 388 -2.94 13.16 22.51
N PRO A 389 -3.62 13.77 21.51
CA PRO A 389 -3.37 13.45 20.11
C PRO A 389 -1.92 13.69 19.70
N LEU A 390 -1.31 14.80 20.15
CA LEU A 390 0.08 15.11 19.85
C LEU A 390 1.03 14.11 20.53
N ARG A 391 0.78 13.72 21.79
CA ARG A 391 1.56 12.68 22.46
C ARG A 391 1.50 11.34 21.73
N GLN A 392 0.31 10.93 21.29
CA GLN A 392 0.13 9.70 20.49
C GLN A 392 0.83 9.78 19.11
N GLN A 393 0.90 10.95 18.49
CA GLN A 393 1.71 11.16 17.29
C GLN A 393 3.20 10.95 17.59
N VAL A 394 3.72 11.50 18.71
CA VAL A 394 5.12 11.29 19.10
C VAL A 394 5.42 9.82 19.39
N GLU A 395 4.48 9.09 19.98
CA GLU A 395 4.61 7.65 20.22
C GLU A 395 4.65 6.82 18.92
N SER A 396 3.90 7.26 17.89
CA SER A 396 3.81 6.55 16.61
C SER A 396 4.96 6.91 15.67
N PHE A 397 5.35 8.18 15.60
CA PHE A 397 6.28 8.70 14.60
C PHE A 397 7.67 9.01 15.15
N GLY A 398 7.82 9.23 16.46
CA GLY A 398 9.08 9.71 17.03
C GLY A 398 9.56 11.01 16.38
N PHE A 399 10.85 11.09 16.04
CA PHE A 399 11.44 12.16 15.24
C PHE A 399 11.80 11.73 13.82
N ARG A 400 11.05 10.77 13.21
CA ARG A 400 11.43 10.16 11.94
C ARG A 400 10.31 10.01 10.89
N THR A 401 9.07 10.39 11.17
CA THR A 401 7.88 10.17 10.32
C THR A 401 7.65 8.68 9.99
N VAL A 402 8.62 8.01 9.39
CA VAL A 402 8.62 6.60 9.00
C VAL A 402 9.94 5.93 9.37
N SER A 403 9.95 4.60 9.47
CA SER A 403 11.18 3.82 9.36
C SER A 403 11.44 3.57 7.87
N LEU A 404 12.64 3.90 7.39
CA LEU A 404 13.03 3.67 6.01
C LEU A 404 13.55 2.24 5.86
N ASP A 405 12.87 1.41 5.07
CA ASP A 405 13.38 0.10 4.70
C ASP A 405 14.35 0.23 3.54
N ILE A 406 15.40 -0.55 3.58
CA ILE A 406 16.37 -0.70 2.51
C ILE A 406 16.04 -2.00 1.77
N ARG A 407 15.88 -1.97 0.45
CA ARG A 407 15.71 -3.18 -0.36
C ARG A 407 16.82 -3.30 -1.37
N GLN A 408 17.48 -4.47 -1.41
CA GLN A 408 18.56 -4.78 -2.35
C GLN A 408 18.42 -6.20 -2.88
N ASN A 409 18.95 -6.43 -4.08
CA ASN A 409 18.94 -7.73 -4.73
C ASN A 409 20.07 -8.64 -4.23
N SER A 410 19.77 -9.92 -3.97
CA SER A 410 20.74 -10.91 -3.49
C SER A 410 21.93 -11.09 -4.44
N THR A 411 21.71 -10.98 -5.75
CA THR A 411 22.79 -11.08 -6.75
C THR A 411 23.81 -9.94 -6.61
N VAL A 412 23.35 -8.72 -6.31
CA VAL A 412 24.25 -7.57 -6.06
C VAL A 412 25.05 -7.80 -4.78
N VAL A 413 24.36 -8.18 -3.69
CA VAL A 413 24.99 -8.46 -2.39
C VAL A 413 26.09 -9.53 -2.53
N ASN A 414 25.77 -10.65 -3.19
CA ASN A 414 26.72 -11.74 -3.37
C ASN A 414 27.89 -11.34 -4.26
N ARG A 415 27.67 -10.54 -5.32
CA ARG A 415 28.73 -10.06 -6.21
C ARG A 415 29.70 -9.14 -5.48
N VAL A 416 29.19 -8.19 -4.71
CA VAL A 416 30.02 -7.29 -3.90
C VAL A 416 30.79 -8.06 -2.84
N LEU A 417 30.14 -8.99 -2.16
CA LEU A 417 30.84 -9.83 -1.17
C LEU A 417 31.94 -10.71 -1.79
N ALA A 418 31.71 -11.25 -3.00
CA ALA A 418 32.72 -11.99 -3.73
C ALA A 418 33.93 -11.12 -4.11
N GLU A 419 33.68 -9.87 -4.50
CA GLU A 419 34.73 -8.89 -4.79
C GLU A 419 35.58 -8.59 -3.54
N LEU A 420 34.93 -8.39 -2.39
CA LEU A 420 35.59 -8.17 -1.11
C LEU A 420 36.41 -9.39 -0.65
N PHE A 421 35.88 -10.60 -0.81
CA PHE A 421 36.63 -11.81 -0.48
C PHE A 421 37.83 -12.02 -1.41
N ARG A 422 37.69 -11.72 -2.71
CA ARG A 422 38.82 -11.78 -3.65
C ARG A 422 39.95 -10.82 -3.25
N ASP A 423 39.58 -9.60 -2.85
CA ASP A 423 40.54 -8.57 -2.41
C ASP A 423 41.24 -9.02 -1.11
N ALA A 424 40.52 -9.56 -0.14
CA ALA A 424 41.03 -9.98 1.14
C ALA A 424 41.90 -11.25 1.04
N ASP A 425 41.47 -12.25 0.25
CA ASP A 425 42.13 -13.56 0.14
C ASP A 425 43.21 -13.57 -0.95
N GLY A 426 43.28 -12.56 -1.83
CA GLY A 426 44.19 -12.51 -2.98
C GLY A 426 43.96 -13.57 -4.04
N THR A 427 42.82 -14.26 -3.99
CA THR A 427 42.41 -15.32 -4.90
C THR A 427 40.94 -15.13 -5.30
N GLU A 428 40.52 -15.74 -6.44
CA GLU A 428 39.13 -15.74 -6.84
C GLU A 428 38.24 -16.29 -5.74
N ALA A 429 37.16 -15.53 -5.44
CA ALA A 429 36.17 -15.97 -4.45
C ALA A 429 35.42 -17.20 -4.96
N PRO A 430 35.02 -18.13 -4.06
CA PRO A 430 34.15 -19.24 -4.45
C PRO A 430 32.85 -18.69 -5.09
N ALA A 431 32.32 -19.42 -6.06
CA ALA A 431 31.04 -19.02 -6.68
C ALA A 431 29.90 -19.12 -5.65
N PRO A 432 28.93 -18.18 -5.64
CA PRO A 432 27.72 -18.32 -4.87
C PRO A 432 27.03 -19.67 -5.11
N ASP A 433 26.25 -20.13 -4.13
CA ASP A 433 25.54 -21.42 -4.12
C ASP A 433 26.42 -22.67 -4.10
N THR A 434 27.72 -22.51 -3.79
CA THR A 434 28.65 -23.63 -3.61
C THR A 434 28.94 -23.91 -2.12
N PRO A 435 29.29 -25.14 -1.74
CA PRO A 435 29.71 -25.44 -0.36
C PRO A 435 30.91 -24.60 0.11
N GLN A 436 31.80 -24.23 -0.80
CA GLN A 436 32.98 -23.40 -0.53
C GLN A 436 32.54 -21.97 -0.18
N TRP A 437 31.51 -21.40 -0.88
CA TRP A 437 30.92 -20.14 -0.57
C TRP A 437 30.29 -20.12 0.83
N THR A 438 29.50 -21.16 1.14
CA THR A 438 28.91 -21.33 2.48
C THR A 438 29.99 -21.37 3.56
N ALA A 439 31.05 -22.11 3.33
CA ALA A 439 32.17 -22.22 4.29
C ALA A 439 32.86 -20.87 4.48
N ARG A 440 33.12 -20.12 3.41
CA ARG A 440 33.78 -18.81 3.46
C ARG A 440 32.94 -17.75 4.23
N ILE A 441 31.65 -17.69 3.93
CA ILE A 441 30.69 -16.81 4.67
C ILE A 441 30.70 -17.14 6.17
N ARG A 442 30.56 -18.42 6.51
CA ARG A 442 30.53 -18.86 7.92
C ARG A 442 31.86 -18.59 8.63
N SER A 443 32.98 -18.75 7.94
CA SER A 443 34.30 -18.39 8.45
C SER A 443 34.37 -16.88 8.78
N ALA A 444 33.96 -16.03 7.86
CA ALA A 444 33.95 -14.57 8.06
C ALA A 444 33.08 -14.13 9.24
N LEU A 445 31.88 -14.72 9.37
CA LEU A 445 30.99 -14.45 10.50
C LEU A 445 31.51 -14.93 11.85
N HIS A 446 32.27 -16.05 11.85
CA HIS A 446 32.82 -16.63 13.09
C HIS A 446 34.08 -15.91 13.57
N SER A 447 34.99 -15.58 12.66
CA SER A 447 36.25 -14.94 12.98
C SER A 447 36.10 -13.45 13.35
N GLY A 448 34.97 -12.85 13.03
CA GLY A 448 34.83 -11.40 13.18
C GLY A 448 35.73 -10.63 12.23
N GLU A 449 36.12 -11.26 11.11
CA GLU A 449 37.02 -10.70 10.13
C GLU A 449 36.61 -9.30 9.71
N GLN A 450 37.51 -8.34 9.84
CA GLN A 450 37.34 -7.03 9.22
C GLN A 450 38.06 -7.05 7.87
N LEU A 451 37.32 -7.00 6.83
CA LEU A 451 37.84 -6.91 5.49
C LEU A 451 38.36 -5.46 5.30
N SER A 452 39.65 -5.22 5.33
CA SER A 452 40.23 -3.91 5.03
C SER A 452 40.50 -3.83 3.54
N ALA A 453 39.44 -3.52 2.75
CA ALA A 453 39.62 -3.24 1.34
C ALA A 453 39.98 -1.75 1.14
N ASP A 454 40.94 -1.49 0.27
CA ASP A 454 41.09 -0.16 -0.30
C ASP A 454 39.88 0.13 -1.18
N ARG A 455 38.93 0.94 -0.71
CA ARG A 455 37.71 1.25 -1.44
C ARG A 455 37.97 1.80 -2.85
N THR A 456 39.14 2.38 -3.10
CA THR A 456 39.48 2.93 -4.41
C THR A 456 39.76 1.84 -5.46
N SER A 457 40.05 0.61 -5.02
CA SER A 457 40.27 -0.55 -5.91
C SER A 457 38.96 -1.30 -6.26
N LEU A 458 37.87 -0.99 -5.56
CA LEU A 458 36.59 -1.68 -5.71
C LEU A 458 35.77 -1.10 -6.87
N SER A 459 34.88 -1.92 -7.42
CA SER A 459 33.91 -1.46 -8.42
C SER A 459 32.95 -0.39 -7.86
N ASP A 460 32.41 0.45 -8.76
CA ASP A 460 31.43 1.48 -8.38
C ASP A 460 30.22 0.87 -7.64
N GLU A 461 29.80 -0.35 -8.02
CA GLU A 461 28.70 -1.08 -7.36
C GLU A 461 29.06 -1.46 -5.92
N ALA A 462 30.30 -1.90 -5.69
CA ALA A 462 30.79 -2.27 -4.36
C ALA A 462 30.96 -1.03 -3.47
N GLN A 463 31.56 0.04 -4.00
CA GLN A 463 31.68 1.30 -3.28
C GLN A 463 30.30 1.84 -2.87
N GLU A 464 29.34 1.89 -3.78
CA GLU A 464 28.01 2.38 -3.54
C GLU A 464 27.25 1.55 -2.49
N LEU A 465 27.41 0.22 -2.47
CA LEU A 465 26.80 -0.64 -1.46
C LEU A 465 27.45 -0.42 -0.07
N LEU A 466 28.77 -0.23 -0.02
CA LEU A 466 29.47 0.06 1.23
C LEU A 466 29.12 1.44 1.79
N ASP A 467 28.98 2.45 0.94
CA ASP A 467 28.51 3.78 1.32
C ASP A 467 27.08 3.74 1.88
N LEU A 468 26.22 2.89 1.32
CA LEU A 468 24.91 2.63 1.91
C LEU A 468 25.01 2.04 3.32
N PHE A 469 25.90 1.08 3.56
CA PHE A 469 26.10 0.52 4.90
C PHE A 469 26.65 1.55 5.88
N ASP A 470 27.46 2.52 5.43
CA ASP A 470 27.88 3.66 6.26
C ASP A 470 26.69 4.53 6.66
N VAL A 471 25.80 4.87 5.74
CA VAL A 471 24.54 5.59 6.03
C VAL A 471 23.68 4.80 7.04
N ILE A 472 23.55 3.49 6.86
CA ILE A 472 22.81 2.63 7.80
C ILE A 472 23.46 2.68 9.20
N ARG A 473 24.79 2.62 9.30
CA ARG A 473 25.52 2.69 10.57
C ARG A 473 25.31 4.03 11.27
N GLU A 474 25.43 5.14 10.53
CA GLU A 474 25.21 6.48 11.07
C GLU A 474 23.77 6.66 11.58
N ALA A 475 22.78 6.27 10.77
CA ALA A 475 21.38 6.34 11.16
C ALA A 475 21.05 5.41 12.35
N SER A 476 21.73 4.27 12.47
CA SER A 476 21.55 3.33 13.59
C SER A 476 22.19 3.84 14.87
N SER A 477 23.12 4.80 14.80
CA SER A 477 23.75 5.47 15.95
C SER A 477 22.89 6.59 16.54
N ASP A 478 21.80 7.01 15.87
CA ASP A 478 20.87 8.00 16.40
C ASP A 478 20.23 7.47 17.70
N PRO A 479 20.31 8.23 18.83
CA PRO A 479 19.73 7.81 20.10
C PRO A 479 18.21 7.61 20.06
N ASN A 480 17.51 8.08 19.04
CA ASN A 480 16.10 7.81 18.82
C ASN A 480 15.85 6.41 18.27
N GLY A 481 16.80 5.86 17.53
CA GLY A 481 16.70 4.56 16.88
C GLY A 481 15.58 4.44 15.85
N GLY A 482 15.59 3.37 15.09
CA GLY A 482 14.51 2.99 14.17
C GLY A 482 14.30 3.90 12.96
N ALA A 483 15.26 4.76 12.63
CA ALA A 483 15.25 5.50 11.37
C ALA A 483 15.39 4.54 10.18
N ILE A 484 16.29 3.55 10.30
CA ILE A 484 16.34 2.38 9.43
C ILE A 484 15.34 1.32 9.95
N GLY A 485 14.47 0.82 9.08
CA GLY A 485 13.50 -0.22 9.37
C GLY A 485 14.11 -1.61 9.23
N ALA A 486 14.04 -2.17 8.03
CA ALA A 486 14.58 -3.48 7.70
C ALA A 486 15.47 -3.40 6.46
N PHE A 487 16.46 -4.30 6.38
CA PHE A 487 17.16 -4.61 5.15
C PHE A 487 16.44 -5.80 4.49
N ILE A 488 15.72 -5.53 3.41
CA ILE A 488 14.91 -6.51 2.69
C ILE A 488 15.76 -7.04 1.54
N LEU A 489 16.03 -8.33 1.55
CA LEU A 489 16.79 -8.99 0.50
C LEU A 489 15.82 -9.58 -0.52
N SER A 490 15.72 -8.96 -1.70
CA SER A 490 14.93 -9.51 -2.81
C SER A 490 15.65 -10.69 -3.47
N MET A 491 14.89 -11.56 -4.14
CA MET A 491 15.38 -12.76 -4.78
C MET A 491 16.17 -13.67 -3.82
N THR A 492 15.70 -13.81 -2.59
CA THR A 492 16.29 -14.72 -1.59
C THR A 492 16.05 -16.17 -2.00
N ARG A 493 17.11 -16.94 -2.25
CA ARG A 493 17.08 -18.34 -2.69
C ARG A 493 17.73 -19.30 -1.70
N SER A 494 18.59 -18.78 -0.82
CA SER A 494 19.34 -19.57 0.14
C SER A 494 19.51 -18.86 1.47
N SER A 495 19.91 -19.58 2.52
CA SER A 495 20.34 -18.98 3.79
C SER A 495 21.61 -18.15 3.62
N ASP A 496 22.47 -18.52 2.67
CA ASP A 496 23.75 -17.85 2.45
C ASP A 496 23.59 -16.47 1.84
N ASP A 497 22.54 -16.24 1.00
CA ASP A 497 22.18 -14.90 0.54
C ASP A 497 21.93 -13.93 1.71
N LEU A 498 21.21 -14.41 2.73
CA LEU A 498 20.94 -13.63 3.93
C LEU A 498 22.18 -13.45 4.80
N LEU A 499 22.98 -14.51 4.95
CA LEU A 499 24.24 -14.45 5.71
C LEU A 499 25.25 -13.51 5.07
N ALA A 500 25.24 -13.36 3.74
CA ALA A 500 26.06 -12.35 3.04
C ALA A 500 25.75 -10.93 3.51
N VAL A 501 24.47 -10.59 3.75
CA VAL A 501 24.09 -9.30 4.35
C VAL A 501 24.65 -9.15 5.76
N TYR A 502 24.64 -10.22 6.58
CA TYR A 502 25.22 -10.19 7.93
C TYR A 502 26.75 -9.97 7.88
N VAL A 503 27.47 -10.59 6.91
CA VAL A 503 28.91 -10.32 6.71
C VAL A 503 29.15 -8.88 6.35
N LEU A 504 28.42 -8.30 5.38
CA LEU A 504 28.56 -6.89 5.02
C LEU A 504 28.25 -5.96 6.18
N ALA A 505 27.22 -6.26 6.96
CA ALA A 505 26.85 -5.48 8.13
C ALA A 505 27.92 -5.53 9.24
N GLN A 506 28.52 -6.68 9.47
CA GLN A 506 29.67 -6.84 10.37
C GLN A 506 30.86 -6.02 9.88
N TYR A 507 31.15 -6.08 8.61
CA TYR A 507 32.16 -5.31 7.92
C TYR A 507 32.03 -3.80 8.12
N ALA A 508 30.81 -3.30 7.93
CA ALA A 508 30.47 -1.89 8.09
C ALA A 508 30.44 -1.43 9.57
N GLY A 509 30.78 -2.28 10.52
CA GLY A 509 30.81 -1.92 11.94
C GLY A 509 29.43 -1.87 12.61
N LEU A 510 28.43 -2.55 12.06
CA LEU A 510 27.12 -2.70 12.70
C LEU A 510 27.11 -3.78 13.81
N ALA A 511 28.23 -4.45 14.04
CA ALA A 511 28.45 -5.35 15.16
C ALA A 511 29.24 -4.62 16.26
N PRO A 512 28.77 -4.59 17.53
CA PRO A 512 29.46 -3.90 18.61
C PRO A 512 30.73 -4.61 19.06
N THR A 513 30.93 -5.88 18.74
CA THR A 513 32.12 -6.67 19.11
C THR A 513 32.66 -7.44 17.91
N LEU A 514 33.99 -7.48 17.78
CA LEU A 514 34.71 -8.06 16.66
C LEU A 514 35.06 -9.54 16.83
N ASP A 515 34.73 -10.13 17.98
CA ASP A 515 35.10 -11.51 18.34
C ASP A 515 34.05 -12.58 17.92
N GLY A 516 33.11 -12.19 17.06
CA GLY A 516 32.01 -13.06 16.64
C GLY A 516 30.96 -13.36 17.72
N SER A 517 31.14 -12.83 18.94
CA SER A 517 30.17 -12.97 20.02
C SER A 517 29.05 -11.91 19.98
N GLY A 518 29.22 -10.84 19.19
CA GLY A 518 28.30 -9.73 19.08
C GLY A 518 26.99 -10.05 18.36
N THR A 519 26.17 -9.01 18.29
CA THR A 519 24.90 -8.99 17.53
C THR A 519 25.00 -7.97 16.41
N ILE A 520 24.29 -8.18 15.33
CA ILE A 520 24.20 -7.21 14.23
C ILE A 520 22.99 -6.32 14.44
N ASN A 521 23.23 -5.01 14.56
CA ASN A 521 22.14 -4.02 14.72
C ASN A 521 21.47 -3.69 13.38
N LEU A 522 21.01 -4.71 12.68
CA LEU A 522 20.27 -4.60 11.42
C LEU A 522 19.24 -5.73 11.33
N ARG A 523 17.98 -5.38 11.03
CA ARG A 523 16.93 -6.36 10.78
C ARG A 523 17.02 -6.83 9.34
N VAL A 524 17.42 -8.07 9.12
CA VAL A 524 17.48 -8.68 7.78
C VAL A 524 16.20 -9.46 7.53
N VAL A 525 15.51 -9.13 6.44
CA VAL A 525 14.20 -9.68 6.06
C VAL A 525 14.31 -10.34 4.70
N PRO A 526 14.14 -11.67 4.61
CA PRO A 526 14.07 -12.35 3.32
C PRO A 526 12.76 -11.96 2.60
N LEU A 527 12.85 -11.78 1.28
CA LEU A 527 11.71 -11.66 0.38
C LEU A 527 11.70 -12.88 -0.55
N PHE A 528 10.63 -13.67 -0.45
CA PHE A 528 10.39 -14.84 -1.32
C PHE A 528 9.40 -14.45 -2.42
N GLU A 529 9.84 -14.54 -3.67
CA GLU A 529 9.14 -13.95 -4.81
C GLU A 529 8.57 -14.99 -5.79
N THR A 530 9.25 -16.11 -6.02
CA THR A 530 8.78 -17.15 -6.94
C THR A 530 8.04 -18.28 -6.20
N ILE A 531 7.33 -19.12 -6.94
CA ILE A 531 6.70 -20.35 -6.40
C ILE A 531 7.75 -21.26 -5.77
N ALA A 532 8.92 -21.38 -6.40
CA ALA A 532 10.01 -22.19 -5.89
C ALA A 532 10.57 -21.63 -4.57
N ASP A 533 10.76 -20.30 -4.49
CA ASP A 533 11.25 -19.64 -3.28
C ASP A 533 10.26 -19.80 -2.12
N LEU A 534 8.96 -19.65 -2.38
CA LEU A 534 7.91 -19.85 -1.37
C LEU A 534 7.89 -21.27 -0.82
N ARG A 535 8.17 -22.27 -1.66
CA ARG A 535 8.26 -23.68 -1.24
C ARG A 535 9.50 -23.96 -0.42
N ALA A 536 10.64 -23.33 -0.75
CA ALA A 536 11.90 -23.47 -0.04
C ALA A 536 12.01 -22.60 1.23
N ALA A 537 11.19 -21.56 1.36
CA ALA A 537 11.26 -20.59 2.44
C ALA A 537 11.33 -21.18 3.86
N PRO A 538 10.55 -22.22 4.23
CA PRO A 538 10.64 -22.79 5.57
C PRO A 538 12.03 -23.38 5.88
N GLU A 539 12.65 -24.04 4.92
CA GLU A 539 13.97 -24.64 5.10
C GLU A 539 15.07 -23.58 5.14
N ILE A 540 15.02 -22.59 4.28
CA ILE A 540 15.94 -21.44 4.27
C ILE A 540 15.93 -20.75 5.64
N LEU A 541 14.74 -20.49 6.17
CA LEU A 541 14.59 -19.86 7.49
C LEU A 541 15.04 -20.76 8.64
N ASP A 542 14.81 -22.06 8.56
CA ASP A 542 15.27 -23.01 9.58
C ASP A 542 16.80 -23.04 9.64
N GLN A 543 17.46 -23.05 8.49
CA GLN A 543 18.92 -22.96 8.37
C GLN A 543 19.45 -21.63 8.91
N LEU A 544 18.86 -20.51 8.48
CA LEU A 544 19.24 -19.17 8.92
C LEU A 544 19.14 -19.02 10.45
N LEU A 545 18.01 -19.40 11.04
CA LEU A 545 17.78 -19.34 12.49
C LEU A 545 18.61 -20.36 13.27
N GLY A 546 19.30 -21.28 12.62
CA GLY A 546 20.32 -22.15 13.20
C GLY A 546 21.66 -21.47 13.44
N VAL A 547 21.93 -20.33 12.80
CA VAL A 547 23.21 -19.61 12.92
C VAL A 547 23.21 -18.72 14.17
N SER A 548 24.27 -18.85 15.00
CA SER A 548 24.31 -18.25 16.34
C SER A 548 24.26 -16.71 16.33
N ILE A 549 24.96 -16.03 15.41
CA ILE A 549 24.91 -14.57 15.29
C ILE A 549 23.53 -14.09 14.89
N VAL A 550 22.86 -14.77 13.97
CA VAL A 550 21.48 -14.47 13.58
C VAL A 550 20.54 -14.61 14.76
N ARG A 551 20.65 -15.70 15.52
CA ARG A 551 19.81 -15.94 16.71
C ARG A 551 19.98 -14.85 17.76
N ARG A 552 21.20 -14.40 17.99
CA ARG A 552 21.46 -13.31 18.92
C ARG A 552 20.85 -12.00 18.41
N SER A 553 21.10 -11.65 17.16
CA SER A 553 20.56 -10.43 16.54
C SER A 553 19.01 -10.40 16.55
N VAL A 554 18.36 -11.51 16.19
CA VAL A 554 16.90 -11.64 16.24
C VAL A 554 16.37 -11.46 17.67
N ARG A 555 17.12 -11.95 18.70
CA ARG A 555 16.74 -11.77 20.11
C ARG A 555 16.74 -10.30 20.53
N ASP A 556 17.73 -9.53 20.09
CA ASP A 556 17.84 -8.10 20.39
C ASP A 556 16.70 -7.29 19.78
N PHE A 557 16.14 -7.76 18.65
CA PHE A 557 14.93 -7.20 18.03
C PHE A 557 13.61 -7.78 18.58
N GLY A 558 13.58 -8.23 19.83
CA GLY A 558 12.39 -8.73 20.51
C GLY A 558 12.04 -10.18 20.15
N ASN A 559 13.04 -10.98 19.77
CA ASN A 559 12.93 -12.39 19.41
C ASN A 559 11.91 -12.63 18.27
N ARG A 560 11.93 -11.73 17.27
CA ARG A 560 11.01 -11.76 16.12
C ARG A 560 11.77 -11.72 14.80
N GLN A 561 11.51 -12.70 13.94
CA GLN A 561 11.94 -12.71 12.56
C GLN A 561 10.77 -12.30 11.66
N GLU A 562 10.96 -11.27 10.86
CA GLU A 562 10.02 -10.88 9.81
C GLU A 562 10.38 -11.57 8.50
N VAL A 563 9.36 -11.92 7.72
CA VAL A 563 9.47 -12.57 6.40
C VAL A 563 8.57 -11.85 5.43
N MET A 564 9.11 -11.41 4.31
CA MET A 564 8.33 -10.76 3.27
C MET A 564 7.87 -11.77 2.21
N LEU A 565 6.63 -11.62 1.79
CA LEU A 565 5.96 -12.48 0.80
C LEU A 565 5.66 -11.67 -0.47
N GLY A 566 6.15 -12.15 -1.61
CA GLY A 566 5.97 -11.54 -2.92
C GLY A 566 4.71 -12.06 -3.62
N TYR A 567 3.76 -11.18 -3.88
CA TYR A 567 2.49 -11.51 -4.55
C TYR A 567 2.57 -11.37 -6.06
N SER A 568 3.20 -10.31 -6.55
CA SER A 568 3.22 -9.98 -7.97
C SER A 568 4.07 -10.95 -8.79
N ASP A 569 5.27 -11.25 -8.32
CA ASP A 569 6.22 -12.11 -9.02
C ASP A 569 5.78 -13.57 -8.97
N SER A 570 5.24 -14.04 -7.83
CA SER A 570 4.66 -15.38 -7.72
C SER A 570 3.43 -15.59 -8.62
N ASN A 571 2.61 -14.54 -8.81
CA ASN A 571 1.49 -14.59 -9.76
C ASN A 571 1.98 -14.68 -11.21
N LYS A 572 2.98 -13.90 -11.56
CA LYS A 572 3.60 -13.94 -12.89
C LYS A 572 4.20 -15.32 -13.17
N ASP A 573 4.81 -15.96 -12.16
CA ASP A 573 5.46 -17.28 -12.26
C ASP A 573 4.45 -18.43 -12.38
N GLY A 574 3.41 -18.45 -11.55
CA GLY A 574 2.52 -19.61 -11.41
C GLY A 574 1.05 -19.39 -11.74
N GLY A 575 0.63 -18.14 -12.03
CA GLY A 575 -0.77 -17.76 -12.17
C GLY A 575 -1.47 -17.52 -10.83
N PHE A 576 -2.71 -16.98 -10.90
CA PHE A 576 -3.40 -16.42 -9.74
C PHE A 576 -3.67 -17.42 -8.61
N LEU A 577 -4.22 -18.59 -8.94
CA LEU A 577 -4.57 -19.60 -7.94
C LEU A 577 -3.32 -20.20 -7.28
N ALA A 578 -2.31 -20.55 -8.10
CA ALA A 578 -1.08 -21.16 -7.60
C ALA A 578 -0.32 -20.18 -6.69
N SER A 579 -0.17 -18.93 -7.09
CA SER A 579 0.46 -17.90 -6.27
C SER A 579 -0.20 -17.79 -4.89
N ASN A 580 -1.52 -17.58 -4.86
CA ASN A 580 -2.26 -17.40 -3.61
C ASN A 580 -2.20 -18.65 -2.70
N TRP A 581 -2.29 -19.86 -3.28
CA TRP A 581 -2.21 -21.08 -2.49
C TRP A 581 -0.81 -21.35 -1.94
N GLU A 582 0.24 -21.13 -2.74
CA GLU A 582 1.63 -21.28 -2.25
C GLU A 582 1.96 -20.24 -1.18
N LEU A 583 1.49 -19.00 -1.31
CA LEU A 583 1.58 -17.99 -0.25
C LEU A 583 0.90 -18.43 1.04
N ASN A 584 -0.28 -19.05 0.94
CA ASN A 584 -1.01 -19.58 2.09
C ASN A 584 -0.24 -20.74 2.75
N LYS A 585 0.25 -21.70 1.97
CA LYS A 585 1.06 -22.82 2.46
C LYS A 585 2.38 -22.36 3.11
N ALA A 586 3.08 -21.44 2.46
CA ALA A 586 4.33 -20.87 2.99
C ALA A 586 4.11 -20.25 4.37
N GLN A 587 3.07 -19.44 4.53
CA GLN A 587 2.74 -18.85 5.83
C GLN A 587 2.49 -19.91 6.91
N ARG A 588 1.70 -20.94 6.61
CA ARG A 588 1.44 -22.03 7.57
C ARG A 588 2.72 -22.76 7.98
N ARG A 589 3.57 -23.13 7.01
CA ARG A 589 4.83 -23.86 7.24
C ARG A 589 5.86 -23.01 7.98
N ILE A 590 6.00 -21.74 7.61
CA ILE A 590 6.92 -20.81 8.27
C ILE A 590 6.44 -20.53 9.71
N THR A 591 5.13 -20.37 9.93
CA THR A 591 4.59 -20.17 11.29
C THR A 591 4.87 -21.38 12.18
N ALA A 592 4.87 -22.61 11.65
CA ALA A 592 5.23 -23.81 12.41
C ALA A 592 6.68 -23.77 12.94
N LEU A 593 7.61 -23.10 12.26
CA LEU A 593 8.98 -22.90 12.75
C LEU A 593 9.05 -22.03 14.01
N SER A 594 8.07 -21.17 14.24
CA SER A 594 8.00 -20.33 15.46
C SER A 594 8.10 -21.17 16.74
N GLN A 595 7.40 -22.29 16.78
CA GLN A 595 7.45 -23.21 17.92
C GLN A 595 8.79 -23.98 17.97
N LYS A 596 9.23 -24.51 16.80
CA LYS A 596 10.46 -25.29 16.69
C LYS A 596 11.69 -24.50 17.14
N ARG A 597 11.78 -23.23 16.72
CA ARG A 597 12.96 -22.37 16.94
C ARG A 597 12.80 -21.41 18.13
N ASN A 598 11.65 -21.38 18.76
CA ASN A 598 11.30 -20.41 19.82
C ASN A 598 11.58 -18.96 19.38
N VAL A 599 11.10 -18.60 18.19
CA VAL A 599 11.20 -17.27 17.58
C VAL A 599 9.83 -16.85 17.10
N LYS A 600 9.39 -15.67 17.46
CA LYS A 600 8.14 -15.12 16.90
C LYS A 600 8.34 -14.85 15.41
N ILE A 601 7.41 -15.31 14.56
CA ILE A 601 7.41 -15.02 13.12
C ILE A 601 6.36 -13.95 12.86
N SER A 602 6.68 -13.01 12.00
CA SER A 602 5.72 -12.05 11.45
C SER A 602 5.85 -11.94 9.95
N PHE A 603 4.76 -11.59 9.27
CA PHE A 603 4.76 -11.48 7.82
C PHE A 603 4.63 -10.05 7.37
N PHE A 604 5.40 -9.72 6.34
CA PHE A 604 5.29 -8.51 5.56
C PHE A 604 4.69 -8.86 4.20
N HIS A 605 3.46 -8.43 3.96
CA HIS A 605 2.72 -8.75 2.75
C HIS A 605 2.99 -7.73 1.66
N GLY A 606 3.72 -8.14 0.62
CA GLY A 606 4.04 -7.35 -0.56
C GLY A 606 2.87 -7.25 -1.54
N ARG A 607 1.72 -6.73 -1.06
CA ARG A 607 0.49 -6.64 -1.85
C ARG A 607 0.47 -5.38 -2.70
N GLY A 608 -0.08 -5.50 -3.93
CA GLY A 608 -0.32 -4.36 -4.82
C GLY A 608 -1.80 -3.96 -4.91
N GLY A 609 -2.10 -3.05 -5.83
CA GLY A 609 -3.46 -2.49 -6.01
C GLY A 609 -4.40 -3.39 -6.80
N SER A 610 -3.90 -4.07 -7.83
CA SER A 610 -4.70 -4.95 -8.68
C SER A 610 -4.89 -6.34 -8.06
N VAL A 611 -5.93 -7.04 -8.50
CA VAL A 611 -6.26 -8.41 -8.06
C VAL A 611 -5.06 -9.35 -8.20
N SER A 612 -4.41 -9.35 -9.34
CA SER A 612 -3.24 -10.17 -9.64
C SER A 612 -2.01 -9.89 -8.76
N ARG A 613 -2.02 -8.77 -8.04
CA ARG A 613 -0.97 -8.38 -7.09
C ARG A 613 -1.42 -8.47 -5.63
N GLY A 614 -2.50 -9.19 -5.37
CA GLY A 614 -3.07 -9.32 -4.03
C GLY A 614 -3.96 -8.17 -3.59
N GLY A 615 -4.45 -7.34 -4.52
CA GLY A 615 -5.24 -6.13 -4.28
C GLY A 615 -6.70 -6.35 -3.85
N ALA A 616 -7.03 -7.48 -3.27
CA ALA A 616 -8.35 -7.73 -2.68
C ALA A 616 -8.68 -6.72 -1.56
N PRO A 617 -9.96 -6.49 -1.25
CA PRO A 617 -10.39 -5.62 -0.16
C PRO A 617 -9.69 -5.97 1.15
N THR A 618 -9.08 -4.98 1.83
CA THR A 618 -8.18 -5.18 2.96
C THR A 618 -8.74 -6.09 4.03
N GLY A 619 -9.99 -5.86 4.49
CA GLY A 619 -10.60 -6.69 5.52
C GLY A 619 -10.80 -8.15 5.11
N ARG A 620 -11.25 -8.40 3.87
CA ARG A 620 -11.42 -9.76 3.34
C ARG A 620 -10.10 -10.49 3.16
N ALA A 621 -9.10 -9.79 2.65
CA ALA A 621 -7.78 -10.35 2.45
C ALA A 621 -7.11 -10.73 3.77
N ILE A 622 -7.28 -9.94 4.82
CA ILE A 622 -6.79 -10.25 6.17
C ILE A 622 -7.57 -11.41 6.77
N ALA A 623 -8.90 -11.41 6.64
CA ALA A 623 -9.75 -12.51 7.14
C ALA A 623 -9.47 -13.85 6.46
N ALA A 624 -8.96 -13.84 5.23
CA ALA A 624 -8.59 -15.04 4.47
C ALA A 624 -7.15 -15.53 4.75
N GLN A 625 -6.37 -14.83 5.60
CA GLN A 625 -5.05 -15.34 6.01
C GLN A 625 -5.19 -16.59 6.89
N PRO A 626 -4.21 -17.50 6.84
CA PRO A 626 -4.26 -18.69 7.66
C PRO A 626 -4.36 -18.37 9.16
N ALA A 627 -5.12 -19.17 9.88
CA ALA A 627 -5.34 -18.95 11.31
C ALA A 627 -4.02 -18.90 12.09
N GLY A 628 -3.87 -17.89 12.95
CA GLY A 628 -2.72 -17.71 13.82
C GLY A 628 -1.45 -17.18 13.16
N THR A 629 -1.47 -16.85 11.86
CA THR A 629 -0.29 -16.33 11.15
C THR A 629 -0.02 -14.85 11.38
N ILE A 630 -1.05 -14.07 11.78
CA ILE A 630 -0.89 -12.63 12.03
C ILE A 630 -0.41 -12.38 13.47
N GLY A 631 -1.02 -13.01 14.49
CA GLY A 631 -0.56 -12.93 15.88
C GLY A 631 -0.37 -11.50 16.42
N GLY A 632 -1.20 -10.54 16.03
CA GLY A 632 -1.12 -9.13 16.43
C GLY A 632 -0.17 -8.28 15.57
N VAL A 633 0.66 -8.87 14.70
CA VAL A 633 1.67 -8.11 13.95
C VAL A 633 1.53 -8.37 12.46
N MET A 634 1.30 -7.31 11.71
CA MET A 634 1.22 -7.36 10.26
C MET A 634 1.82 -6.12 9.63
N ARG A 635 2.70 -6.32 8.66
CA ARG A 635 3.12 -5.26 7.74
C ARG A 635 2.53 -5.52 6.36
N VAL A 636 2.19 -4.45 5.68
CA VAL A 636 1.63 -4.50 4.32
C VAL A 636 2.16 -3.34 3.49
N THR A 637 2.53 -3.61 2.25
CA THR A 637 2.85 -2.55 1.31
C THR A 637 1.58 -1.78 0.94
N GLU A 638 1.67 -0.46 1.01
CA GLU A 638 0.75 0.46 0.35
C GLU A 638 1.45 0.96 -0.90
N GLN A 639 1.14 0.32 -2.02
CA GLN A 639 1.80 0.66 -3.26
C GLN A 639 1.27 1.98 -3.81
N GLY A 640 2.13 2.72 -4.51
CA GLY A 640 1.86 4.07 -4.92
C GLY A 640 0.51 4.24 -5.67
N GLU A 641 0.08 3.26 -6.49
CA GLU A 641 -1.21 3.29 -7.18
C GLU A 641 -2.42 3.30 -6.23
N VAL A 642 -2.27 2.79 -5.02
CA VAL A 642 -3.33 2.79 -4.01
C VAL A 642 -3.17 3.89 -2.98
N VAL A 643 -1.97 4.42 -2.77
CA VAL A 643 -1.72 5.49 -1.81
C VAL A 643 -2.54 6.73 -2.16
N SER A 644 -2.55 7.13 -3.44
CA SER A 644 -3.30 8.29 -3.92
C SER A 644 -4.82 8.15 -3.76
N SER A 645 -5.36 6.94 -3.75
CA SER A 645 -6.79 6.67 -3.51
C SER A 645 -7.11 6.44 -2.04
N LYS A 646 -6.30 5.66 -1.32
CA LYS A 646 -6.53 5.36 0.11
C LYS A 646 -6.36 6.59 0.99
N PHE A 647 -5.40 7.46 0.67
CA PHE A 647 -5.07 8.66 1.43
C PHE A 647 -5.39 9.95 0.66
N ALA A 648 -6.37 9.88 -0.27
CA ALA A 648 -6.83 11.04 -1.05
C ALA A 648 -7.32 12.18 -0.16
N ASN A 649 -8.04 11.85 0.90
CA ASN A 649 -8.59 12.80 1.87
C ASN A 649 -8.61 12.22 3.29
N ARG A 650 -8.81 13.09 4.30
CA ARG A 650 -8.74 12.72 5.73
C ARG A 650 -9.79 11.67 6.11
N GLY A 651 -10.99 11.74 5.58
CA GLY A 651 -12.07 10.79 5.89
C GLY A 651 -11.77 9.40 5.36
N THR A 652 -11.42 9.32 4.07
CA THR A 652 -11.03 8.07 3.43
C THR A 652 -9.79 7.48 4.09
N GLY A 653 -8.76 8.30 4.37
CA GLY A 653 -7.53 7.83 5.01
C GLY A 653 -7.76 7.25 6.40
N LEU A 654 -8.54 7.91 7.24
CA LEU A 654 -8.91 7.38 8.56
C LEU A 654 -9.62 6.03 8.43
N TYR A 655 -10.60 5.93 7.53
CA TYR A 655 -11.34 4.70 7.29
C TYR A 655 -10.44 3.54 6.82
N GLN A 656 -9.52 3.80 5.91
CA GLN A 656 -8.59 2.77 5.42
C GLN A 656 -7.63 2.28 6.52
N LEU A 657 -7.14 3.19 7.36
CA LEU A 657 -6.32 2.82 8.52
C LEU A 657 -7.12 2.04 9.56
N GLU A 658 -8.38 2.41 9.77
CA GLU A 658 -9.27 1.71 10.70
C GLU A 658 -9.59 0.30 10.22
N ILE A 659 -9.98 0.11 8.93
CA ILE A 659 -10.19 -1.23 8.36
C ILE A 659 -8.94 -2.08 8.51
N LEU A 660 -7.76 -1.55 8.20
CA LEU A 660 -6.52 -2.29 8.31
C LEU A 660 -6.29 -2.74 9.76
N ALA A 661 -6.32 -1.81 10.70
CA ALA A 661 -5.99 -2.09 12.10
C ALA A 661 -7.06 -2.97 12.78
N ALA A 662 -8.34 -2.67 12.58
CA ALA A 662 -9.44 -3.45 13.15
C ALA A 662 -9.48 -4.88 12.58
N SER A 663 -9.15 -5.07 11.29
CA SER A 663 -9.09 -6.41 10.69
C SER A 663 -7.89 -7.22 11.21
N VAL A 664 -6.73 -6.60 11.41
CA VAL A 664 -5.56 -7.24 12.05
C VAL A 664 -5.90 -7.66 13.48
N PHE A 665 -6.54 -6.78 14.23
CA PHE A 665 -7.02 -7.07 15.59
C PHE A 665 -8.04 -8.21 15.59
N ALA A 666 -9.08 -8.14 14.75
CA ALA A 666 -10.11 -9.17 14.63
C ALA A 666 -9.51 -10.55 14.31
N HIS A 667 -8.63 -10.64 13.30
CA HIS A 667 -7.98 -11.89 12.94
C HIS A 667 -7.13 -12.44 14.08
N SER A 668 -6.44 -11.59 14.81
CA SER A 668 -5.58 -12.00 15.93
C SER A 668 -6.36 -12.60 17.10
N VAL A 669 -7.53 -12.05 17.39
CA VAL A 669 -8.43 -12.55 18.45
C VAL A 669 -9.21 -13.79 18.00
N LYS A 670 -9.83 -13.72 16.80
CA LYS A 670 -10.90 -14.67 16.40
C LYS A 670 -10.38 -15.88 15.64
N SER A 671 -9.32 -15.74 14.82
CA SER A 671 -8.98 -16.74 13.78
C SER A 671 -8.70 -18.15 14.30
N ARG A 672 -8.23 -18.28 15.53
CA ARG A 672 -7.96 -19.60 16.15
C ARG A 672 -9.21 -20.35 16.60
N ASN A 673 -10.29 -19.62 16.86
CA ASN A 673 -11.52 -20.17 17.41
C ASN A 673 -12.64 -20.34 16.36
N GLU A 674 -12.50 -19.70 15.18
CA GLU A 674 -13.47 -19.82 14.09
C GLU A 674 -13.26 -21.13 13.28
N LEU A 675 -13.56 -22.26 13.91
CA LEU A 675 -13.30 -23.60 13.34
C LEU A 675 -14.14 -23.88 12.09
N GLU A 676 -15.36 -23.34 12.03
CA GLU A 676 -16.29 -23.53 10.92
C GLU A 676 -15.84 -22.91 9.60
N LEU A 677 -14.95 -21.92 9.69
CA LEU A 677 -14.42 -21.16 8.54
C LEU A 677 -12.97 -21.55 8.18
N ARG A 678 -12.46 -22.63 8.78
CA ARG A 678 -11.14 -23.17 8.44
C ARG A 678 -11.23 -24.14 7.26
N ASP A 679 -10.15 -24.13 6.48
CA ASP A 679 -10.00 -25.16 5.46
C ASP A 679 -9.86 -26.54 6.14
N THR A 680 -10.71 -27.48 5.73
CA THR A 680 -10.60 -28.87 6.13
C THR A 680 -9.45 -29.55 5.38
N PRO A 681 -8.97 -30.73 5.83
CA PRO A 681 -8.00 -31.52 5.04
C PRO A 681 -8.48 -31.77 3.61
N GLU A 682 -9.77 -32.07 3.43
CA GLU A 682 -10.39 -32.29 2.11
C GLU A 682 -10.35 -31.04 1.24
N PHE A 683 -10.62 -29.85 1.82
CA PHE A 683 -10.50 -28.56 1.11
C PHE A 683 -9.05 -28.29 0.70
N SER A 684 -8.09 -28.61 1.57
CA SER A 684 -6.67 -28.44 1.29
C SER A 684 -6.18 -29.37 0.18
N GLU A 685 -6.66 -30.62 0.13
CA GLU A 685 -6.37 -31.56 -0.94
C GLU A 685 -6.99 -31.12 -2.28
N ALA A 686 -8.23 -30.61 -2.24
CA ALA A 686 -8.87 -30.07 -3.42
C ALA A 686 -8.12 -28.83 -3.96
N LEU A 687 -7.69 -27.92 -3.08
CA LEU A 687 -6.89 -26.75 -3.43
C LEU A 687 -5.53 -27.14 -4.03
N GLU A 688 -4.88 -28.15 -3.49
CA GLU A 688 -3.61 -28.64 -4.03
C GLU A 688 -3.77 -29.20 -5.45
N ALA A 689 -4.82 -30.02 -5.68
CA ALA A 689 -5.14 -30.54 -7.00
C ALA A 689 -5.49 -29.42 -8.00
N LEU A 690 -6.37 -28.48 -7.61
CA LEU A 690 -6.75 -27.33 -8.42
C LEU A 690 -5.54 -26.45 -8.77
N THR A 691 -4.66 -26.24 -7.80
CA THR A 691 -3.43 -25.45 -7.97
C THR A 691 -2.52 -26.06 -9.02
N GLY A 692 -2.27 -27.36 -8.95
CA GLY A 692 -1.43 -28.06 -9.93
C GLY A 692 -2.00 -27.95 -11.36
N MET A 693 -3.31 -28.17 -11.52
CA MET A 693 -3.99 -28.05 -12.82
C MET A 693 -3.97 -26.61 -13.34
N SER A 694 -4.22 -25.63 -12.47
CA SER A 694 -4.22 -24.21 -12.84
C SER A 694 -2.84 -23.73 -13.27
N GLN A 695 -1.80 -24.09 -12.51
CA GLN A 695 -0.41 -23.77 -12.85
C GLN A 695 0.02 -24.40 -14.17
N ALA A 696 -0.37 -25.66 -14.43
CA ALA A 696 -0.08 -26.34 -15.70
C ALA A 696 -0.73 -25.63 -16.88
N SER A 697 -2.00 -25.21 -16.76
CA SER A 697 -2.73 -24.49 -17.79
C SER A 697 -2.08 -23.12 -18.06
N TYR A 698 -1.79 -22.35 -17.01
CA TYR A 698 -1.14 -21.05 -17.12
C TYR A 698 0.24 -21.14 -17.75
N SER A 699 1.08 -22.05 -17.26
CA SER A 699 2.41 -22.31 -17.83
C SER A 699 2.35 -22.79 -19.27
N GLY A 700 1.32 -23.55 -19.64
CA GLY A 700 1.07 -23.98 -21.00
C GLY A 700 0.82 -22.82 -21.95
N LEU A 701 0.07 -21.79 -21.54
CA LEU A 701 -0.11 -20.57 -22.31
C LEU A 701 1.18 -19.78 -22.47
N ILE A 702 1.89 -19.55 -21.36
CA ILE A 702 3.10 -18.70 -21.36
C ILE A 702 4.22 -19.31 -22.20
N ARG A 703 4.30 -20.66 -22.25
CA ARG A 703 5.28 -21.40 -23.05
C ARG A 703 4.82 -21.67 -24.47
N GLU A 704 3.63 -21.23 -24.86
CA GLU A 704 3.11 -21.41 -26.20
C GLU A 704 4.02 -20.74 -27.24
N PRO A 705 4.41 -21.39 -28.33
CA PRO A 705 5.18 -20.76 -29.39
C PRO A 705 4.49 -19.48 -29.90
N GLY A 706 5.24 -18.37 -29.97
CA GLY A 706 4.73 -17.07 -30.39
C GLY A 706 4.02 -16.26 -29.28
N PHE A 707 3.94 -16.78 -28.04
CA PHE A 707 3.29 -16.07 -26.95
C PHE A 707 3.96 -14.74 -26.60
N ILE A 708 5.29 -14.68 -26.66
CA ILE A 708 6.04 -13.43 -26.42
C ILE A 708 5.72 -12.38 -27.50
N ASP A 709 5.66 -12.81 -28.76
CA ASP A 709 5.29 -11.93 -29.88
C ASP A 709 3.86 -11.43 -29.73
N TYR A 710 2.95 -12.33 -29.35
CA TYR A 710 1.56 -11.96 -29.04
C TYR A 710 1.50 -10.91 -27.91
N PHE A 711 2.18 -11.16 -26.81
CA PHE A 711 2.21 -10.24 -25.66
C PHE A 711 2.73 -8.86 -26.05
N ASN A 712 3.84 -8.80 -26.77
CA ASN A 712 4.47 -7.54 -27.19
C ASN A 712 3.60 -6.78 -28.20
N GLN A 713 2.93 -7.47 -29.11
CA GLN A 713 2.17 -6.85 -30.20
C GLN A 713 0.70 -6.63 -29.85
N ALA A 714 0.05 -7.54 -29.13
CA ALA A 714 -1.35 -7.42 -28.69
C ALA A 714 -1.52 -6.56 -27.42
N SER A 715 -0.50 -5.84 -27.00
CA SER A 715 -0.56 -4.92 -25.84
C SER A 715 0.35 -3.71 -26.08
N PRO A 716 0.13 -2.59 -25.36
CA PRO A 716 1.01 -1.42 -25.45
C PRO A 716 2.24 -1.54 -24.54
N VAL A 717 2.78 -2.74 -24.28
CA VAL A 717 3.87 -2.95 -23.32
C VAL A 717 5.13 -2.17 -23.67
N GLU A 718 5.43 -1.98 -24.93
CA GLU A 718 6.59 -1.21 -25.40
C GLU A 718 6.35 0.29 -25.18
N GLU A 719 5.14 0.75 -25.50
CA GLU A 719 4.73 2.14 -25.37
C GLU A 719 4.57 2.57 -23.90
N LEU A 720 4.30 1.64 -23.00
CA LEU A 720 4.35 1.90 -21.55
C LEU A 720 5.70 2.45 -21.09
N SER A 721 6.79 2.09 -21.77
CA SER A 721 8.13 2.62 -21.48
C SER A 721 8.27 4.12 -21.77
N LEU A 722 7.42 4.67 -22.65
CA LEU A 722 7.37 6.08 -23.00
C LEU A 722 6.65 6.93 -21.94
N LEU A 723 5.83 6.30 -21.10
CA LEU A 723 5.23 6.96 -19.95
C LEU A 723 6.33 7.29 -18.94
N LYS A 724 6.50 8.56 -18.65
CA LYS A 724 7.49 9.06 -17.66
C LYS A 724 6.91 9.03 -16.25
N ILE A 725 6.53 7.85 -15.79
CA ILE A 725 5.69 7.70 -14.60
C ILE A 725 6.48 7.68 -13.29
N GLY A 726 7.67 7.04 -13.27
CA GLY A 726 8.48 6.92 -12.08
C GLY A 726 9.98 6.98 -12.36
N SER A 727 10.78 7.10 -11.32
CA SER A 727 12.25 7.13 -11.40
C SER A 727 12.83 5.78 -11.86
N ARG A 728 12.13 4.68 -11.61
CA ARG A 728 12.56 3.29 -11.86
C ARG A 728 12.41 2.90 -13.34
N PRO A 729 13.41 2.26 -13.96
CA PRO A 729 13.30 1.72 -15.33
C PRO A 729 12.21 0.65 -15.45
N ALA A 730 11.46 0.64 -16.56
CA ALA A 730 10.38 -0.33 -16.79
C ALA A 730 10.89 -1.76 -17.06
N ARG A 731 12.11 -1.91 -17.60
CA ARG A 731 12.77 -3.19 -17.89
C ARG A 731 14.06 -3.32 -17.11
N ARG A 732 14.43 -4.57 -16.74
CA ARG A 732 15.80 -4.90 -16.33
C ARG A 732 16.70 -4.86 -17.57
N PHE A 733 17.95 -4.48 -17.43
CA PHE A 733 18.88 -4.32 -18.56
C PHE A 733 18.96 -5.64 -19.36
N GLY A 734 18.81 -5.56 -20.70
CA GLY A 734 19.01 -6.69 -21.63
C GLY A 734 17.85 -7.68 -21.76
N ALA A 735 16.68 -7.38 -21.21
CA ALA A 735 15.52 -8.24 -21.18
C ALA A 735 15.01 -8.65 -22.59
N ARG A 736 15.15 -9.93 -22.92
CA ARG A 736 14.56 -10.56 -24.10
C ARG A 736 13.51 -11.63 -23.74
N ASP A 737 13.40 -11.98 -22.46
CA ASP A 737 12.54 -13.06 -21.96
C ASP A 737 11.48 -12.51 -20.99
N ILE A 738 10.38 -13.26 -20.83
CA ILE A 738 9.32 -12.94 -19.83
C ILE A 738 9.90 -12.92 -18.42
N ALA A 739 10.90 -13.76 -18.12
CA ALA A 739 11.57 -13.78 -16.82
C ALA A 739 12.16 -12.42 -16.44
N ASP A 740 12.64 -11.66 -17.43
CA ASP A 740 13.27 -10.36 -17.22
C ASP A 740 12.27 -9.20 -17.09
N LEU A 741 11.01 -9.42 -17.49
CA LEU A 741 9.95 -8.42 -17.32
C LEU A 741 9.59 -8.28 -15.83
N ARG A 742 9.46 -7.04 -15.38
CA ARG A 742 8.93 -6.78 -14.03
C ARG A 742 7.45 -7.09 -13.96
N ALA A 743 6.99 -7.54 -12.80
CA ALA A 743 5.61 -7.95 -12.60
C ALA A 743 4.60 -6.80 -12.82
N ILE A 744 4.97 -5.53 -12.52
CA ILE A 744 4.07 -4.39 -12.72
C ILE A 744 3.79 -4.12 -14.20
N PRO A 745 4.79 -3.93 -15.09
CA PRO A 745 4.56 -3.82 -16.53
C PRO A 745 3.82 -5.02 -17.14
N TRP A 746 4.08 -6.24 -16.64
CA TRP A 746 3.36 -7.44 -17.04
C TRP A 746 1.85 -7.32 -16.78
N VAL A 747 1.46 -7.03 -15.55
CA VAL A 747 0.04 -6.90 -15.18
C VAL A 747 -0.59 -5.71 -15.89
N PHE A 748 0.13 -4.59 -15.99
CA PHE A 748 -0.36 -3.37 -16.62
C PHE A 748 -0.68 -3.58 -18.10
N ALA A 749 0.19 -4.26 -18.85
CA ALA A 749 -0.03 -4.55 -20.26
C ALA A 749 -1.32 -5.38 -20.49
N TRP A 750 -1.56 -6.41 -19.67
CA TRP A 750 -2.76 -7.23 -19.74
C TRP A 750 -4.05 -6.51 -19.33
N SER A 751 -3.94 -5.48 -18.52
CA SER A 751 -5.09 -4.63 -18.21
C SER A 751 -5.45 -3.72 -19.37
N GLN A 752 -4.45 -3.24 -20.11
CA GLN A 752 -4.64 -2.33 -21.25
C GLN A 752 -5.34 -2.97 -22.44
N ASN A 753 -5.22 -4.28 -22.63
CA ASN A 753 -5.90 -5.00 -23.72
C ASN A 753 -7.17 -5.76 -23.28
N ARG A 754 -7.63 -5.57 -22.05
CA ARG A 754 -8.83 -6.19 -21.47
C ARG A 754 -8.83 -7.73 -21.40
N HIS A 755 -7.68 -8.37 -21.60
CA HIS A 755 -7.54 -9.80 -21.37
C HIS A 755 -7.53 -10.14 -19.89
N LEU A 756 -6.75 -9.39 -19.07
CA LEU A 756 -6.63 -9.59 -17.61
C LEU A 756 -6.29 -11.03 -17.22
N ILE A 757 -5.54 -11.75 -18.05
CA ILE A 757 -5.24 -13.19 -17.86
C ILE A 757 -4.58 -13.48 -16.50
N THR A 758 -3.88 -12.50 -15.94
CA THR A 758 -3.23 -12.60 -14.64
C THR A 758 -4.20 -12.75 -13.46
N ASN A 759 -5.50 -12.53 -13.70
CA ASN A 759 -6.52 -12.61 -12.66
C ASN A 759 -7.28 -13.94 -12.65
N TRP A 760 -7.34 -14.66 -13.79
CA TRP A 760 -8.28 -15.76 -13.92
C TRP A 760 -7.81 -16.92 -14.81
N TYR A 761 -6.77 -16.75 -15.65
CA TYR A 761 -6.39 -17.77 -16.62
C TYR A 761 -5.90 -19.06 -15.92
N GLY A 762 -6.36 -20.20 -16.42
CA GLY A 762 -6.06 -21.52 -15.90
C GLY A 762 -6.99 -22.01 -14.77
N ILE A 763 -7.84 -21.13 -14.24
CA ILE A 763 -8.78 -21.49 -13.17
C ILE A 763 -9.99 -22.25 -13.72
N GLY A 764 -10.54 -21.84 -14.84
CA GLY A 764 -11.65 -22.53 -15.50
C GLY A 764 -11.29 -23.97 -15.87
N SER A 765 -10.14 -24.14 -16.50
CA SER A 765 -9.59 -25.46 -16.84
C SER A 765 -9.39 -26.36 -15.62
N ALA A 766 -8.85 -25.78 -14.52
CA ALA A 766 -8.64 -26.52 -13.27
C ALA A 766 -9.98 -26.96 -12.64
N LEU A 767 -10.92 -26.03 -12.50
CA LEU A 767 -12.24 -26.33 -11.93
C LEU A 767 -13.01 -27.35 -12.76
N ASN A 768 -13.02 -27.19 -14.08
CA ASN A 768 -13.71 -28.12 -14.98
C ASN A 768 -13.05 -29.51 -14.96
N SER A 769 -11.73 -29.60 -14.97
CA SER A 769 -11.02 -30.88 -14.87
C SER A 769 -11.31 -31.58 -13.53
N PHE A 770 -11.34 -30.84 -12.45
CA PHE A 770 -11.67 -31.35 -11.12
C PHE A 770 -13.11 -31.93 -11.08
N VAL A 771 -14.09 -31.22 -11.66
CA VAL A 771 -15.47 -31.67 -11.75
C VAL A 771 -15.59 -32.87 -12.71
N ASN A 772 -14.88 -32.88 -13.83
CA ASN A 772 -14.91 -34.01 -14.76
C ASN A 772 -14.39 -35.30 -14.13
N VAL A 773 -13.39 -35.22 -13.24
CA VAL A 773 -12.85 -36.39 -12.53
C VAL A 773 -13.75 -36.86 -11.39
N ARG A 774 -14.38 -35.92 -10.65
CA ARG A 774 -15.15 -36.23 -9.42
C ARG A 774 -16.67 -36.20 -9.60
N GLY A 775 -17.17 -35.79 -10.76
CA GLY A 775 -18.60 -35.67 -11.03
C GLY A 775 -19.29 -34.61 -10.18
N GLU A 776 -20.55 -34.78 -9.90
CA GLU A 776 -21.37 -33.88 -9.05
C GLU A 776 -20.79 -33.73 -7.64
N VAL A 777 -20.18 -34.77 -7.07
CA VAL A 777 -19.53 -34.69 -5.75
C VAL A 777 -18.41 -33.66 -5.76
N GLY A 778 -17.66 -33.57 -6.85
CA GLY A 778 -16.63 -32.55 -7.02
C GLY A 778 -17.21 -31.14 -7.09
N LEU A 779 -18.32 -30.95 -7.79
CA LEU A 779 -18.99 -29.65 -7.88
C LEU A 779 -19.58 -29.24 -6.52
N ASP A 780 -20.20 -30.15 -5.80
CA ASP A 780 -20.74 -29.88 -4.46
C ASP A 780 -19.64 -29.56 -3.45
N LEU A 781 -18.48 -30.19 -3.55
CA LEU A 781 -17.32 -29.85 -2.74
C LEU A 781 -16.85 -28.41 -3.03
N LEU A 782 -16.78 -27.98 -4.30
CA LEU A 782 -16.43 -26.62 -4.66
C LEU A 782 -17.44 -25.60 -4.13
N ARG A 783 -18.73 -25.91 -4.14
CA ARG A 783 -19.79 -25.08 -3.54
C ARG A 783 -19.61 -24.96 -2.02
N GLN A 784 -19.35 -26.06 -1.33
CA GLN A 784 -19.06 -26.06 0.11
C GLN A 784 -17.80 -25.24 0.44
N MET A 785 -16.73 -25.39 -0.37
CA MET A 785 -15.54 -24.57 -0.22
C MET A 785 -15.85 -23.07 -0.40
N PHE A 786 -16.69 -22.72 -1.35
CA PHE A 786 -17.11 -21.35 -1.57
C PHE A 786 -17.91 -20.78 -0.39
N GLU A 787 -18.73 -21.59 0.26
CA GLU A 787 -19.52 -21.17 1.42
C GLU A 787 -18.69 -21.10 2.71
N ARG A 788 -17.76 -22.04 2.92
CA ARG A 788 -17.11 -22.28 4.21
C ARG A 788 -15.63 -21.89 4.25
N SER A 789 -14.91 -21.87 3.14
CA SER A 789 -13.52 -21.43 3.09
C SER A 789 -13.43 -19.95 2.74
N ARG A 790 -12.96 -19.11 3.68
CA ARG A 790 -12.67 -17.69 3.42
C ARG A 790 -11.65 -17.51 2.32
N PHE A 791 -10.65 -18.39 2.26
CA PHE A 791 -9.61 -18.35 1.25
C PHE A 791 -10.19 -18.64 -0.15
N PHE A 792 -10.90 -19.76 -0.32
CA PHE A 792 -11.46 -20.11 -1.63
C PHE A 792 -12.52 -19.10 -2.10
N ARG A 793 -13.36 -18.63 -1.18
CA ARG A 793 -14.33 -17.55 -1.46
C ARG A 793 -13.64 -16.28 -1.95
N LEU A 794 -12.50 -15.88 -1.33
CA LEU A 794 -11.75 -14.73 -1.77
C LEU A 794 -11.24 -14.93 -3.21
N ILE A 795 -10.69 -16.09 -3.54
CA ILE A 795 -10.22 -16.42 -4.89
C ILE A 795 -11.38 -16.31 -5.92
N VAL A 796 -12.52 -16.95 -5.65
CA VAL A 796 -13.69 -16.91 -6.54
C VAL A 796 -14.21 -15.48 -6.72
N ASP A 797 -14.29 -14.69 -5.64
CA ASP A 797 -14.76 -13.30 -5.67
C ASP A 797 -13.84 -12.38 -6.50
N GLU A 798 -12.52 -12.58 -6.40
CA GLU A 798 -11.57 -11.77 -7.16
C GLU A 798 -11.52 -12.19 -8.64
N VAL A 799 -11.65 -13.48 -8.92
CA VAL A 799 -11.79 -14.01 -10.30
C VAL A 799 -13.07 -13.48 -10.96
N ASP A 800 -14.19 -13.50 -10.24
CA ASP A 800 -15.48 -12.97 -10.73
C ASP A 800 -15.37 -11.50 -11.15
N LYS A 801 -14.75 -10.66 -10.34
CA LYS A 801 -14.50 -9.25 -10.67
C LYS A 801 -13.56 -9.08 -11.86
N GLY A 802 -12.49 -9.90 -11.91
CA GLY A 802 -11.54 -9.89 -13.03
C GLY A 802 -12.23 -10.25 -14.36
N LEU A 803 -13.06 -11.29 -14.36
CA LEU A 803 -13.85 -11.70 -15.52
C LEU A 803 -14.88 -10.63 -15.95
N TYR A 804 -15.46 -9.90 -14.97
CA TYR A 804 -16.38 -8.81 -15.27
C TYR A 804 -15.71 -7.64 -15.98
N GLN A 805 -14.46 -7.37 -15.67
CA GLN A 805 -13.65 -6.35 -16.32
C GLN A 805 -12.99 -6.83 -17.60
N SER A 806 -12.85 -8.13 -17.80
CA SER A 806 -12.33 -8.70 -19.05
C SER A 806 -13.36 -8.58 -20.18
N ASP A 807 -12.87 -8.28 -21.38
CA ASP A 807 -13.70 -8.14 -22.57
C ASP A 807 -12.99 -8.78 -23.76
N MET A 808 -13.54 -9.90 -24.25
CA MET A 808 -12.89 -10.65 -25.32
C MET A 808 -13.07 -9.99 -26.68
N ASP A 809 -14.15 -9.25 -26.91
CA ASP A 809 -14.36 -8.53 -28.18
C ASP A 809 -13.32 -7.41 -28.32
N ILE A 810 -13.09 -6.66 -27.24
CA ILE A 810 -12.00 -5.67 -27.18
C ILE A 810 -10.64 -6.39 -27.30
N GLY A 811 -10.44 -7.48 -26.58
CA GLY A 811 -9.21 -8.29 -26.65
C GLY A 811 -8.88 -8.76 -28.07
N HIS A 812 -9.88 -9.12 -28.87
CA HIS A 812 -9.71 -9.52 -30.25
C HIS A 812 -9.18 -8.38 -31.15
N LEU A 813 -9.61 -7.13 -30.88
CA LEU A 813 -9.07 -5.98 -31.59
C LEU A 813 -7.56 -5.82 -31.39
N TYR A 814 -7.07 -6.10 -30.19
CA TYR A 814 -5.63 -6.09 -29.90
C TYR A 814 -4.92 -7.30 -30.48
N ALA A 815 -5.55 -8.49 -30.48
CA ALA A 815 -5.00 -9.68 -31.15
C ALA A 815 -4.77 -9.42 -32.65
N GLY A 816 -5.65 -8.64 -33.31
CA GLY A 816 -5.50 -8.19 -34.68
C GLY A 816 -4.32 -7.22 -34.96
N LEU A 817 -3.52 -6.86 -33.92
CA LEU A 817 -2.26 -6.13 -34.08
C LEU A 817 -1.04 -7.08 -34.28
N VAL A 818 -1.23 -8.36 -34.03
CA VAL A 818 -0.16 -9.38 -34.17
C VAL A 818 0.11 -9.59 -35.66
N GLN A 819 1.36 -9.43 -36.09
CA GLN A 819 1.77 -9.53 -37.49
C GLN A 819 1.55 -10.96 -38.06
N ASP A 820 1.88 -11.96 -37.25
CA ASP A 820 1.56 -13.34 -37.55
C ASP A 820 0.11 -13.63 -37.11
N HIS A 821 -0.81 -13.49 -38.07
CA HIS A 821 -2.24 -13.70 -37.82
C HIS A 821 -2.57 -15.09 -37.29
N GLU A 822 -1.83 -16.13 -37.71
CA GLU A 822 -2.06 -17.49 -37.23
C GLU A 822 -1.72 -17.62 -35.75
N VAL A 823 -0.58 -17.07 -35.33
CA VAL A 823 -0.19 -16.95 -33.92
C VAL A 823 -1.20 -16.11 -33.16
N GLY A 824 -1.61 -14.95 -33.71
CA GLY A 824 -2.59 -14.06 -33.11
C GLY A 824 -3.90 -14.76 -32.78
N GLU A 825 -4.52 -15.38 -33.76
CA GLU A 825 -5.81 -16.07 -33.61
C GLU A 825 -5.71 -17.31 -32.72
N ARG A 826 -4.63 -18.08 -32.84
CA ARG A 826 -4.43 -19.29 -32.03
C ARG A 826 -4.31 -18.98 -30.54
N ILE A 827 -3.51 -17.96 -30.16
CA ILE A 827 -3.32 -17.60 -28.76
C ILE A 827 -4.58 -16.91 -28.22
N TYR A 828 -5.16 -15.99 -28.98
CA TYR A 828 -6.44 -15.36 -28.61
C TYR A 828 -7.54 -16.41 -28.42
N GLY A 829 -7.66 -17.39 -29.32
CA GLY A 829 -8.63 -18.47 -29.21
C GLY A 829 -8.52 -19.26 -27.91
N LYS A 830 -7.28 -19.54 -27.46
CA LYS A 830 -7.02 -20.19 -26.17
C LYS A 830 -7.47 -19.30 -24.98
N ILE A 831 -7.17 -18.01 -25.06
CA ILE A 831 -7.55 -17.04 -23.99
C ILE A 831 -9.08 -16.91 -23.93
N ALA A 832 -9.74 -16.76 -25.07
CA ALA A 832 -11.19 -16.62 -25.12
C ALA A 832 -11.93 -17.89 -24.67
N ALA A 833 -11.43 -19.06 -25.05
CA ALA A 833 -12.00 -20.34 -24.62
C ALA A 833 -11.87 -20.52 -23.09
N GLU A 834 -10.72 -20.21 -22.52
CA GLU A 834 -10.51 -20.28 -21.08
C GLU A 834 -11.36 -19.24 -20.31
N CYS A 835 -11.55 -18.04 -20.88
CA CYS A 835 -12.46 -17.04 -20.33
C CYS A 835 -13.90 -17.55 -20.24
N ALA A 836 -14.41 -18.12 -21.33
CA ALA A 836 -15.76 -18.69 -21.38
C ALA A 836 -15.92 -19.85 -20.39
N LEU A 837 -14.92 -20.72 -20.31
CA LEU A 837 -14.91 -21.83 -19.37
C LEU A 837 -14.87 -21.37 -17.92
N THR A 838 -14.03 -20.38 -17.61
CA THR A 838 -13.93 -19.82 -16.25
C THR A 838 -15.25 -19.16 -15.82
N ARG A 839 -15.87 -18.39 -16.71
CA ARG A 839 -17.22 -17.80 -16.47
C ARG A 839 -18.27 -18.87 -16.14
N LYS A 840 -18.30 -19.95 -16.92
CA LYS A 840 -19.20 -21.09 -16.68
C LYS A 840 -18.97 -21.70 -15.32
N MET A 841 -17.72 -22.00 -14.96
CA MET A 841 -17.39 -22.66 -13.70
C MET A 841 -17.68 -21.77 -12.48
N ILE A 842 -17.36 -20.48 -12.56
CA ILE A 842 -17.67 -19.52 -11.48
C ILE A 842 -19.18 -19.43 -11.26
N SER A 843 -19.99 -19.37 -12.33
CA SER A 843 -21.47 -19.36 -12.23
C SER A 843 -22.00 -20.64 -11.58
N GLN A 844 -21.44 -21.81 -11.87
CA GLN A 844 -21.84 -23.07 -11.23
C GLN A 844 -21.53 -23.13 -9.74
N ILE A 845 -20.41 -22.53 -9.32
CA ILE A 845 -19.95 -22.52 -7.93
C ILE A 845 -20.72 -21.49 -7.09
N ASN A 846 -21.03 -20.32 -7.65
CA ASN A 846 -21.69 -19.23 -6.92
C ASN A 846 -23.24 -19.34 -6.91
N GLY A 847 -23.81 -20.44 -7.38
CA GLY A 847 -25.25 -20.67 -7.37
C GLY A 847 -26.00 -20.09 -8.56
N GLY A 848 -25.33 -19.88 -9.69
CA GLY A 848 -25.94 -19.39 -10.94
C GLY A 848 -26.05 -17.86 -11.03
N LEU A 849 -25.39 -17.13 -10.11
CA LEU A 849 -25.38 -15.68 -10.16
C LEU A 849 -24.59 -15.17 -11.38
N GLU A 850 -25.03 -14.03 -11.90
CA GLU A 850 -24.27 -13.31 -12.92
C GLU A 850 -22.95 -12.77 -12.34
N LEU A 851 -21.97 -12.51 -13.21
CA LEU A 851 -20.71 -11.91 -12.79
C LEU A 851 -20.92 -10.58 -12.09
N SER A 852 -20.24 -10.42 -10.99
CA SER A 852 -20.27 -9.23 -10.12
C SER A 852 -21.65 -8.85 -9.54
N GLU A 853 -22.63 -9.72 -9.62
CA GLU A 853 -23.95 -9.50 -8.98
C GLU A 853 -23.81 -9.37 -7.46
N ARG A 854 -22.86 -10.06 -6.87
CA ARG A 854 -22.51 -9.96 -5.43
C ARG A 854 -21.83 -8.64 -5.08
N PHE A 855 -21.42 -7.85 -6.07
CA PHE A 855 -20.70 -6.58 -5.93
C PHE A 855 -21.43 -5.43 -6.64
N PRO A 856 -22.66 -5.10 -6.24
CA PRO A 856 -23.53 -4.20 -7.01
C PRO A 856 -22.95 -2.79 -7.17
N ALA A 857 -22.20 -2.28 -6.22
CA ALA A 857 -21.56 -0.97 -6.34
C ALA A 857 -20.42 -0.98 -7.38
N PHE A 858 -19.63 -2.05 -7.41
CA PHE A 858 -18.58 -2.26 -8.42
C PHE A 858 -19.21 -2.42 -9.81
N LYS A 859 -20.24 -3.27 -9.93
CA LYS A 859 -20.96 -3.50 -11.19
C LYS A 859 -21.52 -2.17 -11.75
N ARG A 860 -22.28 -1.43 -10.94
CA ARG A 860 -22.85 -0.13 -11.36
C ARG A 860 -21.80 0.91 -11.75
N HIS A 861 -20.67 0.93 -11.04
CA HIS A 861 -19.57 1.83 -11.41
C HIS A 861 -19.02 1.48 -12.79
N PHE A 862 -18.67 0.21 -13.00
CA PHE A 862 -18.05 -0.25 -14.23
C PHE A 862 -18.99 -0.13 -15.43
N ASP A 863 -20.27 -0.49 -15.28
CA ASP A 863 -21.28 -0.36 -16.35
C ASP A 863 -21.46 1.09 -16.84
N ARG A 864 -21.32 2.06 -15.92
CA ARG A 864 -21.44 3.48 -16.28
C ARG A 864 -20.31 3.96 -17.18
N ILE A 865 -19.10 3.48 -16.97
CA ILE A 865 -17.91 3.95 -17.71
C ILE A 865 -17.58 3.07 -18.92
N ARG A 866 -18.16 1.87 -19.01
CA ARG A 866 -17.88 0.89 -20.06
C ARG A 866 -18.02 1.46 -21.47
N PRO A 867 -19.10 2.18 -21.85
CA PRO A 867 -19.25 2.66 -23.22
C PRO A 867 -18.12 3.59 -23.68
N GLN A 868 -17.71 4.53 -22.80
CA GLN A 868 -16.57 5.41 -23.11
C GLN A 868 -15.26 4.62 -23.12
N MET A 869 -15.10 3.67 -22.20
CA MET A 869 -13.92 2.82 -22.12
C MET A 869 -13.74 2.00 -23.41
N ASP A 870 -14.80 1.37 -23.89
CA ASP A 870 -14.76 0.58 -25.13
C ASP A 870 -14.39 1.43 -26.35
N SER A 871 -14.87 2.68 -26.41
CA SER A 871 -14.49 3.64 -27.46
C SER A 871 -13.01 4.05 -27.35
N ILE A 872 -12.48 4.21 -26.12
CA ILE A 872 -11.06 4.49 -25.91
C ILE A 872 -10.19 3.33 -26.40
N HIS A 873 -10.60 2.08 -26.12
CA HIS A 873 -9.86 0.90 -26.60
C HIS A 873 -9.79 0.82 -28.11
N ARG A 874 -10.92 1.08 -28.81
CA ARG A 874 -10.91 1.13 -30.27
C ARG A 874 -9.97 2.22 -30.81
N LEU A 875 -10.02 3.41 -30.21
CA LEU A 875 -9.09 4.48 -30.56
C LEU A 875 -7.63 4.08 -30.26
N GLN A 876 -7.35 3.45 -29.12
CA GLN A 876 -6.00 3.02 -28.76
C GLN A 876 -5.43 2.01 -29.77
N VAL A 877 -6.23 1.06 -30.24
CA VAL A 877 -5.80 0.12 -31.30
C VAL A 877 -5.46 0.84 -32.60
N GLN A 878 -6.22 1.87 -32.98
CA GLN A 878 -5.88 2.72 -34.14
C GLN A 878 -4.57 3.44 -33.92
N LEU A 879 -4.39 4.08 -32.75
CA LEU A 879 -3.17 4.80 -32.40
C LEU A 879 -1.93 3.90 -32.36
N LEU A 880 -2.07 2.66 -31.85
CA LEU A 880 -1.00 1.65 -31.87
C LEU A 880 -0.58 1.31 -33.30
N ARG A 881 -1.55 1.11 -34.23
CA ARG A 881 -1.24 0.89 -35.65
C ARG A 881 -0.54 2.11 -36.25
N GLU A 882 -1.01 3.32 -35.97
CA GLU A 882 -0.42 4.56 -36.47
C GLU A 882 1.02 4.77 -35.98
N VAL A 883 1.28 4.51 -34.68
CA VAL A 883 2.60 4.69 -34.07
C VAL A 883 3.59 3.63 -34.54
N ARG A 884 3.12 2.36 -34.68
CA ARG A 884 3.97 1.21 -35.05
C ARG A 884 4.21 1.08 -36.57
N ALA A 885 3.31 1.59 -37.43
CA ALA A 885 3.43 1.48 -38.90
C ALA A 885 4.57 2.30 -39.49
N ARG A 886 5.25 3.16 -38.71
CA ARG A 886 6.29 4.06 -39.23
C ARG A 886 7.68 3.50 -38.95
N ASP A 887 8.39 3.16 -40.04
CA ASP A 887 9.78 2.76 -40.03
C ASP A 887 10.66 3.82 -39.33
N GLY A 888 11.71 3.37 -38.65
CA GLY A 888 12.55 4.13 -37.70
C GLY A 888 13.28 5.37 -38.24
N ASN A 889 12.90 5.92 -39.41
CA ASN A 889 13.52 7.10 -40.01
C ASN A 889 12.64 8.36 -40.04
N SER A 890 11.37 8.29 -39.66
CA SER A 890 10.53 9.49 -39.50
C SER A 890 10.01 9.55 -38.04
N ALA A 891 10.30 10.64 -37.35
CA ALA A 891 9.77 10.90 -36.01
C ALA A 891 8.23 10.75 -36.04
N SER A 892 7.69 9.80 -35.25
CA SER A 892 6.23 9.72 -35.05
C SER A 892 5.69 11.10 -34.69
N PRO A 893 4.57 11.55 -35.27
CA PRO A 893 4.03 12.84 -34.87
C PRO A 893 3.84 12.84 -33.34
N LYS A 894 4.46 13.76 -32.66
CA LYS A 894 4.33 13.92 -31.19
C LYS A 894 2.87 13.83 -30.73
N ARG A 895 1.94 14.20 -31.62
CA ARG A 895 0.51 14.19 -31.40
C ARG A 895 -0.08 12.77 -31.25
N ALA A 896 0.27 11.83 -32.13
CA ALA A 896 -0.21 10.44 -32.07
C ALA A 896 0.34 9.73 -30.81
N VAL A 897 1.62 9.93 -30.50
CA VAL A 897 2.23 9.39 -29.29
C VAL A 897 1.56 9.96 -28.03
N ASN A 898 1.33 11.27 -27.98
CA ASN A 898 0.65 11.89 -26.83
C ASN A 898 -0.79 11.38 -26.68
N ALA A 899 -1.53 11.22 -27.78
CA ALA A 899 -2.88 10.64 -27.74
C ALA A 899 -2.85 9.19 -27.24
N LEU A 900 -1.87 8.38 -27.66
CA LEU A 900 -1.66 7.03 -27.20
C LEU A 900 -1.38 6.99 -25.69
N LEU A 901 -0.49 7.82 -25.21
CA LEU A 901 -0.15 7.91 -23.77
C LEU A 901 -1.36 8.37 -22.93
N LEU A 902 -2.16 9.31 -23.45
CA LEU A 902 -3.42 9.71 -22.80
C LEU A 902 -4.44 8.58 -22.77
N SER A 903 -4.57 7.80 -23.87
CA SER A 903 -5.48 6.65 -23.89
C SER A 903 -5.11 5.59 -22.85
N ILE A 904 -3.80 5.33 -22.64
CA ILE A 904 -3.30 4.44 -21.58
C ILE A 904 -3.72 4.96 -20.20
N ASN A 905 -3.57 6.26 -19.93
CA ASN A 905 -3.98 6.87 -18.68
C ASN A 905 -5.50 6.80 -18.48
N CYS A 906 -6.29 7.06 -19.52
CA CYS A 906 -7.75 6.95 -19.45
C CYS A 906 -8.22 5.53 -19.12
N ILE A 907 -7.67 4.52 -19.76
CA ILE A 907 -7.99 3.10 -19.46
C ILE A 907 -7.65 2.77 -18.03
N SER A 908 -6.47 3.19 -17.55
CA SER A 908 -6.05 2.98 -16.17
C SER A 908 -6.97 3.67 -15.17
N ALA A 909 -7.37 4.92 -15.46
CA ALA A 909 -8.31 5.66 -14.62
C ALA A 909 -9.70 4.99 -14.58
N GLY A 910 -10.16 4.47 -15.72
CA GLY A 910 -11.45 3.76 -15.82
C GLY A 910 -11.43 2.42 -15.09
N LEU A 911 -10.36 1.62 -15.20
CA LEU A 911 -10.21 0.36 -14.47
C LEU A 911 -9.98 0.58 -12.97
N GLY A 912 -9.49 1.77 -12.57
CA GLY A 912 -9.21 2.12 -11.18
C GLY A 912 -7.86 1.63 -10.66
N TRP A 913 -6.99 1.13 -11.53
CA TRP A 913 -5.62 0.72 -11.20
C TRP A 913 -4.66 0.87 -12.40
N THR A 914 -3.38 0.87 -12.08
CA THR A 914 -2.28 0.97 -13.04
C THR A 914 -1.29 -0.19 -12.82
N GLY A 915 -1.74 -1.40 -13.06
CA GLY A 915 -0.91 -2.61 -12.89
C GLY A 915 -1.02 -3.34 -11.57
#